data_4096568d1694f693096f01c35cecd712
#
_entry.id   4096568d1694f693096f01c35cecd712
#
_cell.length_a   1.000
_cell.length_b   1.000
_cell.length_c   1.000
_cell.angle_alpha   90.00
_cell.angle_beta   90.00
_cell.angle_gamma   90.00
#
_symmetry.space_group_name_H-M   'P 1'
#
loop_
_entity.id
_entity.type
_entity.pdbx_description
1 polymer ?
#
loop_
_entity_poly.entity_id
_entity_poly.type
_entity_poly.pdbx_seq_one_letter_code
_entity_poly.pdbx_strand_id
1 'polypeptide(L)'
;MFKQRFNKLQALRFKQFTRNGYALFSCLGKEVIVCTLSVTTLANAKAEGVSTHEAVAVDSLGRQEVKLDEVIVTGSRAPLTTIQSAKIVSVITRDDIERAPAETVNDLLKLAIGVDVRQRGGFGVQTDISINGGTSDQITILLNGINISSPQTGHNAADFPVDMADIERIEILEGSAARVFGSSAFNGAINIVTRREQKSGVTLSAEGGSFGTWGANGRAALTTGVVTNSLSGGYRQSDGGTLHSDFKRRQMFYQGDLASQHINLQWQAGLSSQDFGANTFYSAKFNDQFEATRRFLASLTGTIKPFDTDWLTLHPQIYWHRDYDHYQLIRGKEGAAAGENYHRTDVYGGGLTANVRWMLGTTSVGADIRREHIVSTAYGDELSQDEWIDISGSDRKYSRRGDRTNTSLFLEHNIIVGGLTVSAGVMANRNTCLDEDYRFYPGVDISYRPDNHWKIYASWNKALRVPTYTDLYAKNSVQVGDLKLKPERNSTFKAGTRYRTIGFAAVLSGFYSHGTNIIDWVYETAESRTYHALNIGKLNNMGYSLDATLNINEIMHNPFVTRLKAGYAYIHQTHDTEHQIYGSLYALEYLRHKFTMQLDHRIVSRLTAQWNLRWQQRMNGFHPYCKVDAKLMWKAPKYELFVKADNITAHRYYDLGGVKQPGLWMMAGASIHL
;
A
#
# COMPACT_ATOMS: atom_id res chain seq x y z
N MET A 1 -32.37 -38.10 0.27
CA MET A 1 -31.74 -38.64 1.49
C MET A 1 -30.19 -38.65 1.45
N PHE A 2 -29.56 -38.88 0.32
CA PHE A 2 -28.07 -38.86 0.21
C PHE A 2 -27.44 -37.45 0.33
N LYS A 3 -28.06 -36.42 -0.21
CA LYS A 3 -27.56 -35.04 -0.19
C LYS A 3 -27.54 -34.41 1.23
N GLN A 4 -28.47 -34.79 2.08
CA GLN A 4 -28.51 -34.27 3.49
C GLN A 4 -27.47 -34.93 4.40
N ARG A 5 -27.07 -36.17 4.14
CA ARG A 5 -25.97 -36.82 4.90
C ARG A 5 -24.58 -36.30 4.52
N PHE A 6 -24.39 -35.93 3.26
CA PHE A 6 -23.12 -35.40 2.80
C PHE A 6 -22.83 -34.00 3.39
N ASN A 7 -23.84 -33.13 3.45
CA ASN A 7 -23.71 -31.81 4.05
C ASN A 7 -23.49 -31.86 5.57
N LYS A 8 -24.06 -32.84 6.27
CA LYS A 8 -23.81 -33.05 7.71
C LYS A 8 -22.39 -33.54 8.01
N LEU A 9 -21.82 -34.37 7.15
CA LEU A 9 -20.43 -34.83 7.28
C LEU A 9 -19.40 -33.73 6.95
N GLN A 10 -19.68 -32.88 5.99
CA GLN A 10 -18.82 -31.70 5.72
C GLN A 10 -18.87 -30.68 6.85
N ALA A 11 -20.05 -30.40 7.41
CA ALA A 11 -20.20 -29.47 8.55
C ALA A 11 -19.51 -29.99 9.83
N LEU A 12 -19.52 -31.30 10.07
CA LEU A 12 -18.82 -31.92 11.20
C LEU A 12 -17.29 -31.92 11.01
N ARG A 13 -16.78 -32.18 9.80
CA ARG A 13 -15.34 -32.08 9.51
C ARG A 13 -14.85 -30.63 9.59
N PHE A 14 -15.63 -29.66 9.16
CA PHE A 14 -15.29 -28.25 9.24
C PHE A 14 -15.27 -27.72 10.68
N LYS A 15 -16.23 -28.14 11.53
CA LYS A 15 -16.24 -27.80 12.96
C LYS A 15 -15.04 -28.42 13.71
N GLN A 16 -14.58 -29.60 13.31
CA GLN A 16 -13.42 -30.24 13.91
C GLN A 16 -12.11 -29.55 13.48
N PHE A 17 -12.04 -29.09 12.22
CA PHE A 17 -10.88 -28.35 11.71
C PHE A 17 -10.75 -26.96 12.32
N THR A 18 -11.85 -26.24 12.50
CA THR A 18 -11.84 -24.90 13.16
C THR A 18 -11.54 -25.01 14.66
N ARG A 19 -12.01 -26.06 15.35
CA ARG A 19 -11.75 -26.26 16.77
C ARG A 19 -10.29 -26.61 17.05
N ASN A 20 -9.65 -27.37 16.16
CA ASN A 20 -8.21 -27.68 16.22
C ASN A 20 -7.34 -26.49 15.76
N GLY A 21 -7.82 -25.63 14.85
CA GLY A 21 -7.16 -24.40 14.45
C GLY A 21 -7.00 -23.38 15.60
N TYR A 22 -8.05 -23.21 16.41
CA TYR A 22 -7.98 -22.34 17.60
C TYR A 22 -7.02 -22.87 18.66
N ALA A 23 -6.89 -24.18 18.83
CA ALA A 23 -5.92 -24.79 19.73
C ALA A 23 -4.48 -24.60 19.25
N LEU A 24 -4.22 -24.62 17.93
CA LEU A 24 -2.89 -24.36 17.36
C LEU A 24 -2.47 -22.89 17.56
N PHE A 25 -3.36 -21.91 17.37
CA PHE A 25 -3.03 -20.50 17.53
C PHE A 25 -2.89 -20.07 18.99
N SER A 26 -3.63 -20.67 19.92
CA SER A 26 -3.41 -20.41 21.36
C SER A 26 -2.09 -20.99 21.90
N CYS A 27 -1.56 -22.04 21.30
CA CYS A 27 -0.23 -22.58 21.59
C CYS A 27 0.88 -21.72 20.92
N LEU A 28 0.70 -21.27 19.68
CA LEU A 28 1.67 -20.44 18.95
C LEU A 28 1.94 -19.10 19.65
N GLY A 29 0.96 -18.52 20.32
CA GLY A 29 1.12 -17.26 21.06
C GLY A 29 2.07 -17.36 22.28
N LYS A 30 2.24 -18.54 22.84
CA LYS A 30 3.20 -18.78 23.95
C LYS A 30 4.54 -19.31 23.46
N GLU A 31 4.57 -20.04 22.36
CA GLU A 31 5.78 -20.67 21.83
C GLU A 31 6.59 -19.75 20.89
N VAL A 32 5.96 -18.75 20.26
CA VAL A 32 6.70 -17.74 19.48
C VAL A 32 7.62 -16.88 20.36
N ILE A 33 7.22 -16.63 21.62
CA ILE A 33 8.10 -15.94 22.59
C ILE A 33 9.25 -16.85 23.04
N VAL A 34 9.04 -18.16 23.14
CA VAL A 34 10.05 -19.15 23.50
C VAL A 34 11.00 -19.45 22.33
N CYS A 35 10.51 -19.48 21.09
CA CYS A 35 11.35 -19.66 19.90
C CYS A 35 12.28 -18.45 19.63
N THR A 36 11.84 -17.21 19.90
CA THR A 36 12.73 -16.05 19.79
C THR A 36 13.86 -16.07 20.81
N LEU A 37 13.62 -16.62 22.01
CA LEU A 37 14.66 -16.82 23.03
C LEU A 37 15.54 -18.06 22.76
N SER A 38 15.02 -19.10 22.10
CA SER A 38 15.75 -20.34 21.80
C SER A 38 16.66 -20.22 20.57
N VAL A 39 16.30 -19.39 19.58
CA VAL A 39 17.16 -19.12 18.41
C VAL A 39 18.40 -18.32 18.76
N THR A 40 18.35 -17.50 19.82
CA THR A 40 19.54 -16.78 20.31
C THR A 40 20.57 -17.70 20.99
N THR A 41 20.16 -18.88 21.45
CA THR A 41 21.09 -19.85 22.08
C THR A 41 21.71 -20.86 21.10
N LEU A 42 21.13 -21.06 19.90
CA LEU A 42 21.67 -21.97 18.87
C LEU A 42 22.64 -21.27 17.88
N ALA A 43 22.80 -19.95 17.94
CA ALA A 43 23.64 -19.18 17.03
C ALA A 43 25.16 -19.26 17.34
N ASN A 44 25.62 -20.10 18.27
CA ASN A 44 27.05 -20.31 18.58
C ASN A 44 27.71 -21.43 17.75
N ALA A 45 27.07 -21.96 16.72
CA ALA A 45 27.72 -22.89 15.79
C ALA A 45 28.51 -22.07 14.75
N LYS A 46 29.84 -22.20 14.78
CA LYS A 46 30.76 -21.63 13.81
C LYS A 46 30.36 -22.05 12.38
N ALA A 47 29.87 -21.10 11.59
CA ALA A 47 29.81 -21.25 10.16
C ALA A 47 31.04 -20.57 9.55
N GLU A 48 31.90 -21.34 8.92
CA GLU A 48 32.98 -20.82 8.08
C GLU A 48 32.33 -20.19 6.83
N GLY A 49 32.57 -18.89 6.62
CA GLY A 49 31.95 -18.11 5.57
C GLY A 49 32.56 -18.43 4.22
N VAL A 50 31.72 -18.74 3.26
CA VAL A 50 32.01 -18.57 1.85
C VAL A 50 31.50 -17.19 1.40
N SER A 51 32.43 -16.27 1.29
CA SER A 51 32.18 -14.90 0.82
C SER A 51 32.21 -14.89 -0.70
N THR A 52 31.07 -14.76 -1.34
CA THR A 52 30.98 -14.26 -2.72
C THR A 52 30.84 -12.75 -2.69
N HIS A 53 31.98 -12.07 -2.69
CA HIS A 53 32.02 -10.62 -2.89
C HIS A 53 31.84 -10.28 -4.37
N GLU A 54 30.62 -9.92 -4.77
CA GLU A 54 30.46 -9.03 -5.91
C GLU A 54 30.80 -7.61 -5.45
N ALA A 55 31.69 -6.94 -6.20
CA ALA A 55 32.15 -5.60 -5.87
C ALA A 55 30.98 -4.60 -6.02
N VAL A 56 30.41 -4.18 -4.91
CA VAL A 56 29.42 -3.10 -4.84
C VAL A 56 30.18 -1.78 -4.92
N ALA A 57 29.85 -0.94 -5.90
CA ALA A 57 30.41 0.41 -5.99
C ALA A 57 29.93 1.22 -4.76
N VAL A 58 30.87 1.73 -3.97
CA VAL A 58 30.62 2.58 -2.82
C VAL A 58 30.85 4.03 -3.24
N ASP A 59 29.87 4.90 -3.01
CA ASP A 59 30.02 6.32 -3.26
C ASP A 59 31.01 6.97 -2.29
N SER A 60 31.43 8.22 -2.56
CA SER A 60 32.36 8.98 -1.73
C SER A 60 31.89 9.24 -0.29
N LEU A 61 30.68 8.78 0.09
CA LEU A 61 30.06 8.87 1.42
C LEU A 61 29.89 7.47 2.08
N GLY A 62 30.40 6.40 1.47
CA GLY A 62 30.34 5.04 2.03
C GLY A 62 28.97 4.36 1.88
N ARG A 63 28.12 4.82 0.99
CA ARG A 63 26.81 4.21 0.69
C ARG A 63 26.94 3.12 -0.37
N GLN A 64 26.28 2.00 -0.16
CA GLN A 64 26.04 1.02 -1.21
C GLN A 64 25.02 1.57 -2.19
N GLU A 65 25.44 1.95 -3.39
CA GLU A 65 24.51 2.18 -4.50
C GLU A 65 23.89 0.85 -4.94
N VAL A 66 22.65 0.62 -4.54
CA VAL A 66 21.87 -0.48 -5.09
C VAL A 66 21.50 -0.11 -6.51
N LYS A 67 22.08 -0.79 -7.49
CA LYS A 67 21.69 -0.62 -8.88
C LYS A 67 20.22 -1.05 -9.02
N LEU A 68 19.33 -0.10 -9.30
CA LEU A 68 17.89 -0.32 -9.46
C LEU A 68 17.53 -1.49 -10.39
N ASP A 69 18.41 -1.80 -11.35
CA ASP A 69 18.22 -2.87 -12.31
C ASP A 69 18.34 -4.28 -11.71
N GLU A 70 19.01 -4.41 -10.57
CA GLU A 70 19.23 -5.67 -9.85
C GLU A 70 18.22 -5.89 -8.71
N VAL A 71 17.39 -4.89 -8.40
CA VAL A 71 16.37 -4.99 -7.37
C VAL A 71 15.27 -5.96 -7.80
N ILE A 72 14.98 -6.96 -6.98
CA ILE A 72 13.82 -7.84 -7.14
C ILE A 72 12.56 -7.01 -6.82
N VAL A 73 11.63 -6.98 -7.76
CA VAL A 73 10.37 -6.23 -7.64
C VAL A 73 9.16 -7.15 -7.67
N THR A 74 8.09 -6.70 -7.02
CA THR A 74 6.83 -7.45 -6.92
C THR A 74 5.95 -7.33 -8.18
N GLY A 75 6.53 -7.50 -9.35
CA GLY A 75 5.80 -7.45 -10.64
C GLY A 75 5.34 -8.82 -11.18
N SER A 76 5.75 -9.91 -10.54
CA SER A 76 5.53 -11.30 -10.94
C SER A 76 5.47 -12.19 -9.70
N ARG A 77 4.87 -13.38 -9.80
CA ARG A 77 4.91 -14.41 -8.74
C ARG A 77 6.31 -15.02 -8.60
N ALA A 78 7.06 -15.10 -9.70
CA ALA A 78 8.47 -15.43 -9.64
C ALA A 78 9.29 -14.20 -9.18
N PRO A 79 10.37 -14.37 -8.40
CA PRO A 79 11.26 -13.28 -7.99
C PRO A 79 12.10 -12.80 -9.19
N LEU A 80 11.58 -11.85 -9.94
CA LEU A 80 12.25 -11.23 -11.08
C LEU A 80 12.84 -9.87 -10.71
N THR A 81 14.02 -9.57 -11.21
CA THR A 81 14.61 -8.24 -11.08
C THR A 81 13.88 -7.21 -11.94
N THR A 82 14.10 -5.93 -11.72
CA THR A 82 13.53 -4.85 -12.53
C THR A 82 13.84 -4.99 -14.02
N ILE A 83 15.03 -5.50 -14.36
CA ILE A 83 15.39 -5.79 -15.74
C ILE A 83 14.61 -6.97 -16.30
N GLN A 84 14.49 -8.05 -15.52
CA GLN A 84 13.85 -9.31 -15.95
C GLN A 84 12.32 -9.22 -15.96
N SER A 85 11.73 -8.36 -15.13
CA SER A 85 10.28 -8.20 -15.08
C SER A 85 9.73 -7.75 -16.43
N ALA A 86 8.68 -8.42 -16.92
CA ALA A 86 8.00 -7.99 -18.14
C ALA A 86 7.26 -6.65 -17.96
N LYS A 87 6.79 -6.35 -16.75
CA LYS A 87 6.17 -5.05 -16.40
C LYS A 87 7.21 -4.02 -15.98
N ILE A 88 6.88 -2.74 -16.16
CA ILE A 88 7.61 -1.67 -15.49
C ILE A 88 6.95 -1.40 -14.15
N VAL A 89 7.73 -1.48 -13.10
CA VAL A 89 7.38 -1.11 -11.73
C VAL A 89 8.06 0.22 -11.43
N SER A 90 7.29 1.24 -11.05
CA SER A 90 7.84 2.51 -10.59
C SER A 90 8.35 2.36 -9.17
N VAL A 91 9.56 2.82 -8.89
CA VAL A 91 10.20 2.69 -7.58
C VAL A 91 10.57 4.05 -7.04
N ILE A 92 10.08 4.37 -5.83
CA ILE A 92 10.59 5.48 -5.02
C ILE A 92 11.68 4.89 -4.13
N THR A 93 12.91 5.31 -4.35
CA THR A 93 14.09 4.75 -3.69
C THR A 93 14.32 5.36 -2.31
N ARG A 94 15.21 4.76 -1.50
CA ARG A 94 15.63 5.31 -0.23
C ARG A 94 16.17 6.73 -0.35
N ASP A 95 16.99 7.00 -1.37
CA ASP A 95 17.52 8.32 -1.66
C ASP A 95 16.41 9.35 -1.97
N ASP A 96 15.39 8.95 -2.74
CA ASP A 96 14.21 9.79 -2.97
C ASP A 96 13.45 10.10 -1.67
N ILE A 97 13.29 9.10 -0.79
CA ILE A 97 12.62 9.24 0.49
C ILE A 97 13.37 10.20 1.44
N GLU A 98 14.70 10.05 1.54
CA GLU A 98 15.53 10.90 2.41
C GLU A 98 15.54 12.36 1.96
N ARG A 99 15.54 12.60 0.66
CA ARG A 99 15.58 13.98 0.10
C ARG A 99 14.22 14.66 0.13
N ALA A 100 13.13 13.90 -0.02
CA ALA A 100 11.80 14.47 -0.20
C ALA A 100 11.36 15.37 0.99
N PRO A 101 10.72 16.52 0.72
CA PRO A 101 10.05 17.35 1.72
C PRO A 101 8.70 16.70 2.13
N ALA A 102 8.71 15.42 2.45
CA ALA A 102 7.55 14.64 2.82
C ALA A 102 7.48 14.43 4.32
N GLU A 103 6.25 14.40 4.87
CA GLU A 103 5.98 14.13 6.28
C GLU A 103 5.54 12.69 6.51
N THR A 104 4.91 12.09 5.51
CA THR A 104 4.34 10.74 5.58
C THR A 104 4.60 9.97 4.30
N VAL A 105 4.37 8.65 4.34
CA VAL A 105 4.37 7.78 3.14
C VAL A 105 3.40 8.30 2.08
N ASN A 106 2.25 8.84 2.50
CA ASN A 106 1.25 9.39 1.60
C ASN A 106 1.78 10.59 0.81
N ASP A 107 2.62 11.43 1.43
CA ASP A 107 3.23 12.57 0.74
C ASP A 107 4.28 12.13 -0.28
N LEU A 108 5.02 11.03 -0.02
CA LEU A 108 5.92 10.45 -1.01
C LEU A 108 5.14 9.94 -2.24
N LEU A 109 3.99 9.30 -2.03
CA LEU A 109 3.13 8.81 -3.10
C LEU A 109 2.54 9.92 -3.97
N LYS A 110 2.38 11.14 -3.44
CA LYS A 110 1.99 12.33 -4.23
C LYS A 110 3.00 12.67 -5.33
N LEU A 111 4.25 12.25 -5.19
CA LEU A 111 5.29 12.50 -6.18
C LEU A 111 5.28 11.49 -7.34
N ALA A 112 4.66 10.32 -7.15
CA ALA A 112 4.48 9.32 -8.20
C ALA A 112 3.39 9.74 -9.19
N ILE A 113 3.70 9.70 -10.49
CA ILE A 113 2.87 10.30 -11.55
C ILE A 113 1.51 9.59 -11.71
N GLY A 114 1.47 8.27 -11.73
CA GLY A 114 0.25 7.48 -11.89
C GLY A 114 -0.63 7.40 -10.65
N VAL A 115 -0.18 7.97 -9.51
CA VAL A 115 -0.87 7.87 -8.22
C VAL A 115 -1.59 9.18 -7.90
N ASP A 116 -2.85 9.08 -7.53
CA ASP A 116 -3.64 10.16 -6.96
C ASP A 116 -3.77 9.96 -5.44
N VAL A 117 -3.40 10.97 -4.67
CA VAL A 117 -3.46 10.97 -3.21
C VAL A 117 -4.30 12.13 -2.75
N ARG A 118 -5.44 11.84 -2.15
CA ARG A 118 -6.40 12.83 -1.65
C ARG A 118 -6.36 12.86 -0.13
N GLN A 119 -5.89 13.94 0.43
CA GLN A 119 -5.89 14.17 1.87
C GLN A 119 -7.07 15.04 2.30
N ARG A 120 -7.61 14.73 3.46
CA ARG A 120 -8.80 15.41 3.99
C ARG A 120 -8.46 16.44 5.08
N GLY A 121 -7.46 17.30 4.84
CA GLY A 121 -7.12 18.40 5.75
C GLY A 121 -5.65 18.51 6.15
N GLY A 122 -4.73 17.89 5.42
CA GLY A 122 -3.30 17.90 5.69
C GLY A 122 -2.76 16.50 6.01
N PHE A 123 -1.48 16.41 6.36
CA PHE A 123 -0.90 15.13 6.74
C PHE A 123 -1.37 14.71 8.14
N GLY A 124 -1.37 13.40 8.40
CA GLY A 124 -1.77 12.84 9.69
C GLY A 124 -3.26 12.60 9.87
N VAL A 125 -4.08 12.94 8.87
CA VAL A 125 -5.50 12.61 8.81
C VAL A 125 -5.74 11.57 7.72
N GLN A 126 -6.98 11.10 7.55
CA GLN A 126 -7.34 10.08 6.56
C GLN A 126 -6.92 10.48 5.14
N THR A 127 -6.48 9.51 4.38
CA THR A 127 -5.94 9.69 3.03
C THR A 127 -6.46 8.61 2.10
N ASP A 128 -7.02 9.01 0.97
CA ASP A 128 -7.43 8.12 -0.10
C ASP A 128 -6.31 8.05 -1.15
N ILE A 129 -5.93 6.83 -1.53
CA ILE A 129 -4.92 6.58 -2.55
C ILE A 129 -5.57 5.82 -3.70
N SER A 130 -5.36 6.29 -4.93
CA SER A 130 -5.84 5.60 -6.13
C SER A 130 -4.80 5.64 -7.25
N ILE A 131 -4.98 4.78 -8.25
CA ILE A 131 -4.08 4.65 -9.41
C ILE A 131 -4.90 4.76 -10.68
N ASN A 132 -4.40 5.53 -11.67
CA ASN A 132 -4.93 5.61 -13.02
C ASN A 132 -6.44 5.90 -13.12
N GLY A 133 -6.95 6.82 -12.28
CA GLY A 133 -8.36 7.23 -12.29
C GLY A 133 -9.31 6.26 -11.60
N GLY A 134 -8.80 5.31 -10.83
CA GLY A 134 -9.60 4.43 -9.98
C GLY A 134 -9.95 5.04 -8.63
N THR A 135 -10.51 4.20 -7.74
CA THR A 135 -10.86 4.54 -6.36
C THR A 135 -9.89 3.90 -5.36
N SER A 136 -9.97 4.29 -4.08
CA SER A 136 -9.14 3.73 -3.00
C SER A 136 -9.40 2.24 -2.76
N ASP A 137 -10.60 1.76 -3.02
CA ASP A 137 -10.96 0.33 -2.88
C ASP A 137 -10.42 -0.55 -4.01
N GLN A 138 -9.93 0.06 -5.10
CA GLN A 138 -9.48 -0.61 -6.31
C GLN A 138 -7.97 -0.84 -6.38
N ILE A 139 -7.26 -0.61 -5.30
CA ILE A 139 -5.82 -0.84 -5.18
C ILE A 139 -5.51 -1.81 -4.05
N THR A 140 -4.42 -2.55 -4.20
CA THR A 140 -3.89 -3.39 -3.12
C THR A 140 -2.69 -2.70 -2.49
N ILE A 141 -2.72 -2.56 -1.16
CA ILE A 141 -1.58 -2.07 -0.38
C ILE A 141 -0.88 -3.26 0.27
N LEU A 142 0.44 -3.30 0.11
CA LEU A 142 1.29 -4.35 0.62
C LEU A 142 2.36 -3.77 1.54
N LEU A 143 2.71 -4.51 2.59
CA LEU A 143 3.88 -4.26 3.41
C LEU A 143 4.78 -5.50 3.35
N ASN A 144 5.97 -5.35 2.76
CA ASN A 144 6.90 -6.46 2.49
C ASN A 144 6.22 -7.64 1.74
N GLY A 145 5.34 -7.32 0.77
CA GLY A 145 4.60 -8.31 0.00
C GLY A 145 3.32 -8.85 0.66
N ILE A 146 3.06 -8.53 1.92
CA ILE A 146 1.85 -8.94 2.65
C ILE A 146 0.72 -7.95 2.41
N ASN A 147 -0.43 -8.44 1.97
CA ASN A 147 -1.61 -7.62 1.74
C ASN A 147 -2.21 -7.12 3.07
N ILE A 148 -2.14 -5.81 3.30
CA ILE A 148 -2.66 -5.11 4.48
C ILE A 148 -3.93 -4.30 4.21
N SER A 149 -4.54 -4.46 3.03
CA SER A 149 -5.78 -3.75 2.69
C SER A 149 -6.92 -4.19 3.60
N SER A 150 -7.69 -3.23 4.12
CA SER A 150 -8.87 -3.50 4.94
C SER A 150 -10.06 -3.90 4.08
N PRO A 151 -10.79 -4.98 4.40
CA PRO A 151 -12.02 -5.34 3.71
C PRO A 151 -13.22 -4.48 4.14
N GLN A 152 -13.09 -3.68 5.20
CA GLN A 152 -14.12 -2.77 5.65
C GLN A 152 -14.28 -1.61 4.66
N THR A 153 -13.16 -0.95 4.31
CA THR A 153 -13.11 0.22 3.44
C THR A 153 -11.68 0.45 2.93
N GLY A 154 -11.52 0.98 1.72
CA GLY A 154 -10.21 1.38 1.19
C GLY A 154 -9.62 2.64 1.83
N HIS A 155 -10.44 3.41 2.55
CA HIS A 155 -9.98 4.64 3.21
C HIS A 155 -8.91 4.39 4.29
N ASN A 156 -8.98 3.25 4.99
CA ASN A 156 -8.02 2.87 6.02
C ASN A 156 -6.74 2.23 5.46
N ALA A 157 -6.63 2.07 4.14
CA ALA A 157 -5.46 1.45 3.50
C ALA A 157 -4.18 2.27 3.67
N ALA A 158 -4.29 3.58 3.87
CA ALA A 158 -3.18 4.51 4.03
C ALA A 158 -2.63 4.63 5.47
N ASP A 159 -3.16 3.84 6.42
CA ASP A 159 -2.66 3.78 7.80
C ASP A 159 -1.55 2.72 7.93
N PHE A 160 -0.31 3.15 7.69
CA PHE A 160 0.86 2.26 7.71
C PHE A 160 1.47 2.18 9.11
N PRO A 161 1.73 0.96 9.64
CA PRO A 161 2.37 0.79 10.96
C PRO A 161 3.90 1.00 10.93
N VAL A 162 4.41 1.72 9.94
CA VAL A 162 5.84 1.99 9.72
C VAL A 162 6.09 3.49 9.59
N ASP A 163 7.27 3.93 10.00
CA ASP A 163 7.77 5.29 9.76
C ASP A 163 8.52 5.36 8.42
N MET A 164 8.68 6.56 7.86
CA MET A 164 9.50 6.76 6.67
C MET A 164 10.96 6.31 6.88
N ALA A 165 11.46 6.39 8.11
CA ALA A 165 12.79 5.90 8.46
C ALA A 165 12.94 4.38 8.30
N ASP A 166 11.84 3.63 8.38
CA ASP A 166 11.83 2.17 8.20
C ASP A 166 11.81 1.73 6.75
N ILE A 167 11.50 2.62 5.81
CA ILE A 167 11.24 2.25 4.41
C ILE A 167 12.54 2.27 3.60
N GLU A 168 12.79 1.19 2.88
CA GLU A 168 13.86 1.08 1.89
C GLU A 168 13.42 1.62 0.54
N ARG A 169 12.23 1.24 0.09
CA ARG A 169 11.64 1.68 -1.17
C ARG A 169 10.14 1.48 -1.18
N ILE A 170 9.47 2.17 -2.09
CA ILE A 170 8.06 1.98 -2.40
C ILE A 170 7.95 1.55 -3.85
N GLU A 171 7.34 0.41 -4.11
CA GLU A 171 7.11 -0.14 -5.44
C GLU A 171 5.66 0.11 -5.85
N ILE A 172 5.45 0.68 -7.02
CA ILE A 172 4.13 1.01 -7.57
C ILE A 172 3.95 0.25 -8.86
N LEU A 173 2.99 -0.68 -8.86
CA LEU A 173 2.58 -1.43 -10.03
C LEU A 173 1.24 -0.90 -10.51
N GLU A 174 1.23 -0.31 -11.70
CA GLU A 174 0.04 0.26 -12.30
C GLU A 174 -0.66 -0.74 -13.23
N GLY A 175 -2.00 -0.70 -13.25
CA GLY A 175 -2.88 -1.55 -14.03
C GLY A 175 -3.25 -2.85 -13.32
N SER A 176 -4.17 -3.60 -13.90
CA SER A 176 -4.69 -4.85 -13.33
C SER A 176 -3.58 -5.84 -12.99
N ALA A 177 -3.56 -6.33 -11.75
CA ALA A 177 -2.51 -7.18 -11.23
C ALA A 177 -3.03 -8.34 -10.36
N ALA A 178 -4.28 -8.76 -10.54
CA ALA A 178 -4.91 -9.82 -9.77
C ALA A 178 -4.14 -11.15 -9.84
N ARG A 179 -3.55 -11.48 -10.97
CA ARG A 179 -2.72 -12.66 -11.18
C ARG A 179 -1.54 -12.73 -10.19
N VAL A 180 -0.99 -11.57 -9.80
CA VAL A 180 0.16 -11.49 -8.89
C VAL A 180 -0.28 -11.32 -7.44
N PHE A 181 -1.24 -10.43 -7.16
CA PHE A 181 -1.59 -10.00 -5.81
C PHE A 181 -2.96 -10.47 -5.32
N GLY A 182 -3.69 -11.24 -6.12
CA GLY A 182 -5.03 -11.72 -5.79
C GLY A 182 -6.12 -10.69 -6.11
N SER A 183 -7.33 -10.93 -5.59
CA SER A 183 -8.46 -10.01 -5.69
C SER A 183 -8.12 -8.67 -5.04
N SER A 184 -8.67 -7.59 -5.54
CA SER A 184 -8.46 -6.18 -5.12
C SER A 184 -7.31 -5.44 -5.82
N ALA A 185 -6.37 -6.11 -6.49
CA ALA A 185 -5.40 -5.45 -7.36
C ALA A 185 -6.04 -5.07 -8.72
N PHE A 186 -7.11 -4.26 -8.65
CA PHE A 186 -7.97 -3.92 -9.76
C PHE A 186 -7.32 -2.90 -10.71
N ASN A 187 -6.81 -1.79 -10.17
CA ASN A 187 -6.10 -0.74 -10.90
C ASN A 187 -4.59 -0.72 -10.60
N GLY A 188 -4.13 -1.52 -9.65
CA GLY A 188 -2.72 -1.63 -9.32
C GLY A 188 -2.45 -2.06 -7.89
N ALA A 189 -1.18 -2.00 -7.52
CA ALA A 189 -0.70 -2.29 -6.18
C ALA A 189 0.44 -1.37 -5.77
N ILE A 190 0.54 -1.10 -4.48
CA ILE A 190 1.63 -0.36 -3.86
C ILE A 190 2.25 -1.26 -2.80
N ASN A 191 3.54 -1.57 -2.93
CA ASN A 191 4.28 -2.36 -1.96
C ASN A 191 5.30 -1.49 -1.23
N ILE A 192 5.15 -1.39 0.07
CA ILE A 192 6.10 -0.72 0.96
C ILE A 192 7.10 -1.77 1.42
N VAL A 193 8.35 -1.59 1.03
CA VAL A 193 9.45 -2.49 1.40
C VAL A 193 10.28 -1.82 2.47
N THR A 194 10.42 -2.49 3.61
CA THR A 194 11.16 -1.96 4.75
C THR A 194 12.66 -2.28 4.68
N ARG A 195 13.46 -1.45 5.34
CA ARG A 195 14.92 -1.59 5.40
C ARG A 195 15.31 -2.83 6.19
N ARG A 196 16.27 -3.56 5.65
CA ARG A 196 16.96 -4.66 6.34
C ARG A 196 18.38 -4.24 6.60
N GLU A 197 18.67 -3.99 7.86
CA GLU A 197 19.99 -3.55 8.27
C GLU A 197 20.98 -4.74 8.24
N GLN A 198 22.14 -4.51 7.68
CA GLN A 198 23.24 -5.49 7.73
C GLN A 198 24.17 -5.26 8.94
N LYS A 199 24.02 -4.12 9.63
CA LYS A 199 24.86 -3.72 10.77
C LYS A 199 23.97 -3.26 11.93
N SER A 200 24.46 -3.52 13.14
CA SER A 200 23.84 -2.99 14.36
C SER A 200 24.00 -1.47 14.43
N GLY A 201 22.98 -0.78 14.92
CA GLY A 201 22.99 0.67 15.05
C GLY A 201 21.69 1.21 15.64
N VAL A 202 21.70 2.46 16.04
CA VAL A 202 20.54 3.18 16.57
C VAL A 202 20.39 4.50 15.83
N THR A 203 19.18 4.83 15.46
CA THR A 203 18.81 6.14 14.88
C THR A 203 17.72 6.75 15.75
N LEU A 204 17.90 7.99 16.17
CA LEU A 204 16.89 8.77 16.89
C LEU A 204 16.63 10.04 16.10
N SER A 205 15.37 10.45 16.00
CA SER A 205 15.01 11.72 15.35
C SER A 205 13.89 12.42 16.10
N ALA A 206 13.90 13.75 16.03
CA ALA A 206 12.84 14.61 16.53
C ALA A 206 12.63 15.80 15.61
N GLU A 207 11.39 16.25 15.50
CA GLU A 207 11.02 17.41 14.68
C GLU A 207 9.87 18.19 15.33
N GLY A 208 9.76 19.46 14.99
CA GLY A 208 8.67 20.32 15.41
C GLY A 208 8.44 21.44 14.42
N GLY A 209 7.25 22.06 14.46
CA GLY A 209 6.91 23.11 13.50
C GLY A 209 5.52 23.70 13.65
N SER A 210 4.96 24.10 12.53
CA SER A 210 3.66 24.81 12.43
C SER A 210 2.53 24.04 13.09
N PHE A 211 1.50 24.74 13.55
CA PHE A 211 0.26 24.21 14.11
C PHE A 211 0.47 23.25 15.29
N GLY A 212 1.38 23.58 16.21
CA GLY A 212 1.69 22.73 17.36
C GLY A 212 2.23 21.35 16.99
N THR A 213 2.70 21.16 15.75
CA THR A 213 3.20 19.88 15.28
C THR A 213 4.53 19.54 15.92
N TRP A 214 4.65 18.35 16.48
CA TRP A 214 5.91 17.77 16.87
C TRP A 214 5.88 16.26 16.76
N GLY A 215 7.03 15.66 16.63
CA GLY A 215 7.19 14.21 16.57
C GLY A 215 8.57 13.78 17.01
N ALA A 216 8.65 12.53 17.45
CA ALA A 216 9.91 11.86 17.74
C ALA A 216 9.79 10.39 17.31
N ASN A 217 10.87 9.84 16.77
CA ASN A 217 10.97 8.43 16.46
C ASN A 217 12.36 7.89 16.80
N GLY A 218 12.41 6.58 17.02
CA GLY A 218 13.64 5.85 17.27
C GLY A 218 13.62 4.53 16.52
N ARG A 219 14.77 4.11 16.03
CA ARG A 219 14.99 2.81 15.39
C ARG A 219 16.27 2.20 15.88
N ALA A 220 16.22 0.94 16.28
CA ALA A 220 17.38 0.14 16.65
C ALA A 220 17.44 -1.12 15.81
N ALA A 221 18.63 -1.50 15.37
CA ALA A 221 18.89 -2.75 14.65
C ALA A 221 20.02 -3.52 15.34
N LEU A 222 19.87 -4.84 15.40
CA LEU A 222 20.86 -5.76 15.95
C LEU A 222 21.06 -6.91 14.98
N THR A 223 22.28 -7.06 14.49
CA THR A 223 22.70 -8.19 13.64
C THR A 223 23.61 -9.11 14.42
N THR A 224 23.25 -10.39 14.53
CA THR A 224 23.99 -11.42 15.21
C THR A 224 24.07 -12.67 14.32
N GLY A 225 25.25 -12.89 13.74
CA GLY A 225 25.43 -13.98 12.76
C GLY A 225 24.49 -13.87 11.59
N VAL A 226 23.63 -14.87 11.40
CA VAL A 226 22.68 -14.97 10.29
C VAL A 226 21.31 -14.34 10.60
N VAL A 227 21.14 -13.79 11.80
CA VAL A 227 19.87 -13.20 12.25
C VAL A 227 20.01 -11.70 12.41
N THR A 228 19.10 -10.96 11.79
CA THR A 228 18.97 -9.52 11.98
C THR A 228 17.60 -9.21 12.57
N ASN A 229 17.57 -8.34 13.56
CA ASN A 229 16.34 -7.83 14.16
C ASN A 229 16.38 -6.30 14.15
N SER A 230 15.23 -5.67 13.92
CA SER A 230 15.09 -4.24 14.10
C SER A 230 13.75 -3.89 14.75
N LEU A 231 13.78 -2.87 15.59
CA LEU A 231 12.63 -2.32 16.28
C LEU A 231 12.61 -0.81 16.04
N SER A 232 11.49 -0.28 15.64
CA SER A 232 11.24 1.16 15.55
C SER A 232 9.97 1.55 16.31
N GLY A 233 9.90 2.79 16.73
CA GLY A 233 8.72 3.35 17.36
C GLY A 233 8.71 4.86 17.24
N GLY A 234 7.52 5.44 17.13
CA GLY A 234 7.36 6.87 16.95
C GLY A 234 6.04 7.40 17.48
N TYR A 235 6.07 8.68 17.79
CA TYR A 235 4.93 9.50 18.17
C TYR A 235 4.94 10.79 17.36
N ARG A 236 3.76 11.23 16.91
CA ARG A 236 3.56 12.52 16.25
C ARG A 236 2.19 13.09 16.58
N GLN A 237 2.11 14.40 16.77
CA GLN A 237 0.85 15.11 16.94
C GLN A 237 0.86 16.47 16.24
N SER A 238 -0.31 17.02 16.04
CA SER A 238 -0.55 18.39 15.55
C SER A 238 -1.92 18.88 16.00
N ASP A 239 -2.07 20.19 16.16
CA ASP A 239 -3.36 20.84 16.35
C ASP A 239 -4.15 21.01 15.03
N GLY A 240 -3.49 20.69 13.88
CA GLY A 240 -4.07 20.75 12.55
C GLY A 240 -3.97 22.10 11.86
N GLY A 241 -3.75 22.09 10.55
CA GLY A 241 -3.67 23.30 9.72
C GLY A 241 -5.00 23.86 9.24
N THR A 242 -6.10 23.15 9.51
CA THR A 242 -7.49 23.52 9.22
C THR A 242 -8.39 23.15 10.40
N LEU A 243 -9.61 23.68 10.41
CA LEU A 243 -10.59 23.40 11.49
C LEU A 243 -10.80 21.90 11.63
N HIS A 244 -10.78 21.37 12.86
CA HIS A 244 -11.01 19.96 13.18
C HIS A 244 -10.17 18.99 12.32
N SER A 245 -8.86 19.29 12.19
CA SER A 245 -7.87 18.43 11.54
C SER A 245 -6.67 18.12 12.45
N ASP A 246 -6.87 18.23 13.74
CA ASP A 246 -5.91 17.80 14.76
C ASP A 246 -5.70 16.28 14.68
N PHE A 247 -4.50 15.83 15.05
CA PHE A 247 -4.23 14.40 15.10
C PHE A 247 -3.18 14.03 16.14
N LYS A 248 -3.27 12.76 16.58
CA LYS A 248 -2.23 12.08 17.37
C LYS A 248 -2.00 10.71 16.76
N ARG A 249 -0.74 10.41 16.45
CA ARG A 249 -0.32 9.13 15.86
C ARG A 249 0.75 8.48 16.70
N ARG A 250 0.61 7.17 16.91
CA ARG A 250 1.61 6.29 17.54
C ARG A 250 1.84 5.11 16.62
N GLN A 251 3.08 4.68 16.53
CA GLN A 251 3.45 3.51 15.73
C GLN A 251 4.60 2.77 16.35
N MET A 252 4.63 1.46 16.16
CA MET A 252 5.72 0.59 16.54
C MET A 252 5.84 -0.51 15.49
N PHE A 253 7.05 -0.79 15.04
CA PHE A 253 7.29 -1.82 14.06
C PHE A 253 8.52 -2.65 14.46
N TYR A 254 8.34 -3.95 14.51
CA TYR A 254 9.38 -4.94 14.71
C TYR A 254 9.48 -5.82 13.49
N GLN A 255 10.69 -6.08 13.06
CA GLN A 255 10.97 -7.05 12.01
C GLN A 255 12.27 -7.78 12.28
N GLY A 256 12.34 -9.00 11.76
CA GLY A 256 13.58 -9.74 11.74
C GLY A 256 13.67 -10.63 10.53
N ASP A 257 14.87 -11.05 10.24
CA ASP A 257 15.18 -12.00 9.19
C ASP A 257 16.28 -12.98 9.63
N LEU A 258 16.16 -14.19 9.15
CA LEU A 258 17.17 -15.24 9.21
C LEU A 258 17.55 -15.57 7.78
N ALA A 259 18.80 -15.38 7.42
CA ALA A 259 19.35 -15.68 6.12
C ALA A 259 20.36 -16.83 6.19
N SER A 260 20.02 -17.99 5.61
CA SER A 260 20.91 -19.14 5.45
C SER A 260 20.92 -19.63 4.00
N GLN A 261 21.76 -20.60 3.71
CA GLN A 261 21.93 -21.13 2.35
C GLN A 261 20.61 -21.70 1.76
N HIS A 262 19.81 -22.39 2.57
CA HIS A 262 18.59 -23.08 2.13
C HIS A 262 17.31 -22.42 2.58
N ILE A 263 17.35 -21.62 3.64
CA ILE A 263 16.16 -21.06 4.28
C ILE A 263 16.40 -19.59 4.60
N ASN A 264 15.55 -18.73 4.03
CA ASN A 264 15.42 -17.35 4.45
C ASN A 264 14.03 -17.17 5.07
N LEU A 265 13.98 -16.82 6.34
CA LEU A 265 12.74 -16.50 7.05
C LEU A 265 12.69 -15.03 7.37
N GLN A 266 11.52 -14.47 7.26
CA GLN A 266 11.23 -13.05 7.54
C GLN A 266 9.99 -12.97 8.38
N TRP A 267 10.07 -12.27 9.51
CA TRP A 267 8.94 -12.01 10.36
C TRP A 267 8.79 -10.52 10.61
N GLN A 268 7.56 -10.09 10.81
CA GLN A 268 7.26 -8.71 11.16
C GLN A 268 6.02 -8.63 12.05
N ALA A 269 6.01 -7.61 12.91
CA ALA A 269 4.87 -7.20 13.71
C ALA A 269 4.79 -5.68 13.75
N GLY A 270 3.61 -5.13 13.54
CA GLY A 270 3.39 -3.70 13.49
C GLY A 270 2.17 -3.28 14.28
N LEU A 271 2.27 -2.13 14.92
CA LEU A 271 1.19 -1.46 15.64
C LEU A 271 1.08 -0.03 15.13
N SER A 272 -0.12 0.43 14.81
CA SER A 272 -0.42 1.85 14.64
C SER A 272 -1.68 2.23 15.40
N SER A 273 -1.71 3.45 15.90
CA SER A 273 -2.88 4.08 16.51
C SER A 273 -2.91 5.52 16.07
N GLN A 274 -4.03 5.94 15.54
CA GLN A 274 -4.24 7.29 15.05
C GLN A 274 -5.60 7.78 15.52
N ASP A 275 -5.62 8.95 16.17
CA ASP A 275 -6.83 9.68 16.57
C ASP A 275 -6.82 11.01 15.84
N PHE A 276 -7.88 11.38 15.13
CA PHE A 276 -7.90 12.62 14.34
C PHE A 276 -9.29 13.23 14.20
N GLY A 277 -9.29 14.56 14.09
CA GLY A 277 -10.46 15.30 13.65
C GLY A 277 -10.71 15.07 12.18
N ALA A 278 -11.90 14.61 11.85
CA ALA A 278 -12.28 14.22 10.49
C ALA A 278 -13.03 15.33 9.73
N ASN A 279 -13.12 16.56 10.30
CA ASN A 279 -13.78 17.70 9.68
C ASN A 279 -15.12 17.33 9.03
N THR A 280 -15.28 17.60 7.73
CA THR A 280 -16.48 17.31 6.92
C THR A 280 -16.36 16.01 6.11
N PHE A 281 -15.64 15.03 6.58
CA PHE A 281 -15.24 13.82 5.85
C PHE A 281 -16.36 13.12 5.10
N TYR A 282 -17.34 12.66 5.87
CA TYR A 282 -18.42 11.83 5.33
C TYR A 282 -19.70 12.66 5.10
N SER A 283 -19.72 13.92 5.56
CA SER A 283 -20.84 14.82 5.36
C SER A 283 -20.42 16.28 5.47
N ALA A 284 -20.68 17.07 4.45
CA ALA A 284 -20.45 18.50 4.48
C ALA A 284 -21.33 19.25 5.50
N LYS A 285 -22.39 18.60 5.99
CA LYS A 285 -23.31 19.16 7.00
C LYS A 285 -22.71 19.19 8.43
N PHE A 286 -21.81 18.23 8.72
CA PHE A 286 -21.18 18.09 10.03
C PHE A 286 -19.69 18.33 9.88
N ASN A 287 -19.15 19.34 10.54
CA ASN A 287 -17.74 19.74 10.43
C ASN A 287 -16.89 19.35 11.65
N ASP A 288 -17.47 18.68 12.63
CA ASP A 288 -16.80 18.22 13.85
C ASP A 288 -16.83 16.70 13.97
N GLN A 289 -16.51 16.02 12.88
CA GLN A 289 -16.41 14.57 12.87
C GLN A 289 -15.08 14.13 13.48
N PHE A 290 -15.06 12.95 14.08
CA PHE A 290 -13.87 12.38 14.70
C PHE A 290 -13.73 10.91 14.30
N GLU A 291 -12.49 10.46 14.14
CA GLU A 291 -12.18 9.06 13.86
C GLU A 291 -10.93 8.63 14.63
N ALA A 292 -10.97 7.43 15.17
CA ALA A 292 -9.84 6.77 15.80
C ALA A 292 -9.63 5.40 15.20
N THR A 293 -8.46 5.19 14.61
CA THR A 293 -8.07 3.90 14.02
C THR A 293 -6.95 3.26 14.81
N ARG A 294 -6.96 1.93 14.90
CA ARG A 294 -5.86 1.15 15.45
C ARG A 294 -5.65 -0.08 14.57
N ARG A 295 -4.40 -0.34 14.23
CA ARG A 295 -4.02 -1.52 13.46
C ARG A 295 -2.96 -2.30 14.19
N PHE A 296 -3.14 -3.61 14.20
CA PHE A 296 -2.12 -4.59 14.53
C PHE A 296 -1.89 -5.48 13.32
N LEU A 297 -0.65 -5.82 13.03
CA LEU A 297 -0.34 -6.83 12.03
C LEU A 297 0.81 -7.72 12.51
N ALA A 298 0.80 -8.98 12.08
CA ALA A 298 1.91 -9.91 12.22
C ALA A 298 1.99 -10.81 10.98
N SER A 299 3.19 -11.12 10.54
CA SER A 299 3.39 -12.08 9.45
C SER A 299 4.71 -12.82 9.56
N LEU A 300 4.73 -14.00 8.94
CA LEU A 300 5.91 -14.81 8.69
C LEU A 300 5.92 -15.21 7.22
N THR A 301 7.03 -14.95 6.56
CA THR A 301 7.26 -15.36 5.17
C THR A 301 8.56 -16.13 5.07
N GLY A 302 8.63 -17.04 4.11
CA GLY A 302 9.82 -17.86 3.90
C GLY A 302 10.23 -17.93 2.44
N THR A 303 11.50 -18.16 2.22
CA THR A 303 12.05 -18.66 0.96
C THR A 303 12.87 -19.89 1.30
N ILE A 304 12.41 -21.03 0.80
CA ILE A 304 12.99 -22.35 1.12
C ILE A 304 13.48 -22.95 -0.18
N LYS A 305 14.74 -23.33 -0.21
CA LYS A 305 15.39 -24.10 -1.28
C LYS A 305 15.60 -25.52 -0.79
N PRO A 306 14.72 -26.49 -1.09
CA PRO A 306 14.78 -27.84 -0.56
C PRO A 306 16.04 -28.64 -1.01
N PHE A 307 16.68 -28.17 -2.08
CA PHE A 307 17.82 -28.82 -2.71
C PHE A 307 18.98 -27.83 -2.89
N ASP A 308 20.21 -28.33 -3.03
CA ASP A 308 21.39 -27.50 -3.36
C ASP A 308 21.30 -26.83 -4.74
N THR A 309 20.34 -27.21 -5.55
CA THR A 309 20.08 -26.66 -6.87
C THR A 309 18.86 -25.75 -6.84
N ASP A 310 18.90 -24.64 -7.61
CA ASP A 310 17.85 -23.61 -7.65
C ASP A 310 16.64 -23.97 -8.53
N TRP A 311 16.42 -25.28 -8.85
CA TRP A 311 15.32 -25.65 -9.72
C TRP A 311 13.95 -25.56 -9.02
N LEU A 312 13.91 -25.69 -7.69
CA LEU A 312 12.70 -25.54 -6.88
C LEU A 312 12.93 -24.55 -5.74
N THR A 313 12.04 -23.58 -5.65
CA THR A 313 12.00 -22.64 -4.51
C THR A 313 10.57 -22.56 -4.01
N LEU A 314 10.38 -22.70 -2.69
CA LEU A 314 9.09 -22.59 -2.03
C LEU A 314 9.00 -21.26 -1.27
N HIS A 315 7.85 -20.59 -1.39
CA HIS A 315 7.56 -19.34 -0.70
C HIS A 315 6.29 -19.49 0.15
N PRO A 316 6.38 -20.03 1.36
CA PRO A 316 5.28 -20.01 2.32
C PRO A 316 5.09 -18.62 2.91
N GLN A 317 3.81 -18.27 3.19
CA GLN A 317 3.46 -17.05 3.92
C GLN A 317 2.26 -17.29 4.82
N ILE A 318 2.28 -16.69 6.00
CA ILE A 318 1.12 -16.58 6.89
C ILE A 318 1.09 -15.18 7.46
N TYR A 319 -0.11 -14.65 7.64
CA TYR A 319 -0.27 -13.32 8.20
C TYR A 319 -1.62 -13.17 8.91
N TRP A 320 -1.64 -12.23 9.82
CA TRP A 320 -2.83 -11.76 10.49
C TRP A 320 -2.73 -10.25 10.67
N HIS A 321 -3.83 -9.55 10.43
CA HIS A 321 -3.98 -8.17 10.86
C HIS A 321 -5.35 -7.93 11.44
N ARG A 322 -5.43 -7.00 12.37
CA ARG A 322 -6.64 -6.54 13.03
C ARG A 322 -6.70 -5.03 12.94
N ASP A 323 -7.82 -4.55 12.46
CA ASP A 323 -8.13 -3.13 12.36
C ASP A 323 -9.30 -2.82 13.31
N TYR A 324 -9.15 -1.77 14.11
CA TYR A 324 -10.22 -1.13 14.86
C TYR A 324 -10.49 0.22 14.24
N ASP A 325 -11.77 0.55 14.14
CA ASP A 325 -12.25 1.82 13.65
C ASP A 325 -13.37 2.30 14.56
N HIS A 326 -13.21 3.49 15.13
CA HIS A 326 -14.18 4.19 15.95
C HIS A 326 -14.47 5.54 15.32
N TYR A 327 -15.68 5.70 14.82
CA TYR A 327 -16.13 6.91 14.14
C TYR A 327 -17.23 7.61 14.95
N GLN A 328 -17.16 8.95 15.05
CA GLN A 328 -18.19 9.81 15.60
C GLN A 328 -18.58 10.88 14.58
N LEU A 329 -19.88 10.95 14.25
CA LEU A 329 -20.41 11.99 13.35
C LEU A 329 -20.32 13.38 13.98
N ILE A 330 -20.41 13.47 15.29
CA ILE A 330 -20.18 14.67 16.09
C ILE A 330 -19.25 14.28 17.23
N ARG A 331 -18.06 14.87 17.26
CA ARG A 331 -17.03 14.55 18.24
C ARG A 331 -17.53 14.65 19.68
N GLY A 332 -17.28 13.61 20.48
CA GLY A 332 -17.71 13.54 21.87
C GLY A 332 -19.20 13.26 22.07
N LYS A 333 -19.96 13.00 20.99
CA LYS A 333 -21.34 12.50 21.10
C LYS A 333 -21.35 10.99 20.90
N GLU A 334 -21.84 10.30 21.92
CA GLU A 334 -21.87 8.84 21.98
C GLU A 334 -23.24 8.28 21.57
N GLY A 335 -23.25 7.03 21.13
CA GLY A 335 -24.43 6.27 20.81
C GLY A 335 -24.83 6.26 19.34
N ALA A 336 -25.59 5.24 18.95
CA ALA A 336 -26.01 5.04 17.55
C ALA A 336 -26.85 6.20 17.01
N ALA A 337 -27.70 6.81 17.83
CA ALA A 337 -28.53 7.95 17.44
C ALA A 337 -27.68 9.21 17.13
N ALA A 338 -26.49 9.32 17.71
CA ALA A 338 -25.53 10.38 17.43
C ALA A 338 -24.60 10.07 16.24
N GLY A 339 -24.76 8.92 15.60
CA GLY A 339 -23.93 8.49 14.46
C GLY A 339 -22.57 7.93 14.85
N GLU A 340 -22.44 7.40 16.07
CA GLU A 340 -21.24 6.74 16.53
C GLU A 340 -21.23 5.27 16.15
N ASN A 341 -20.09 4.82 15.56
CA ASN A 341 -19.91 3.44 15.12
C ASN A 341 -18.56 2.89 15.56
N TYR A 342 -18.55 1.57 15.83
CA TYR A 342 -17.35 0.80 16.15
C TYR A 342 -17.27 -0.41 15.22
N HIS A 343 -16.08 -0.62 14.66
CA HIS A 343 -15.78 -1.77 13.82
C HIS A 343 -14.48 -2.43 14.29
N ARG A 344 -14.45 -3.76 14.26
CA ARG A 344 -13.23 -4.54 14.42
C ARG A 344 -13.16 -5.56 13.30
N THR A 345 -12.15 -5.45 12.47
CA THR A 345 -11.93 -6.34 11.35
C THR A 345 -10.69 -7.19 11.58
N ASP A 346 -10.82 -8.50 11.50
CA ASP A 346 -9.73 -9.47 11.54
C ASP A 346 -9.53 -10.08 10.17
N VAL A 347 -8.30 -10.12 9.70
CA VAL A 347 -7.92 -10.78 8.44
C VAL A 347 -6.85 -11.81 8.73
N TYR A 348 -7.13 -13.05 8.37
CA TYR A 348 -6.20 -14.17 8.46
C TYR A 348 -5.85 -14.63 7.06
N GLY A 349 -4.59 -14.74 6.74
CA GLY A 349 -4.17 -15.19 5.43
C GLY A 349 -3.02 -16.17 5.48
N GLY A 350 -2.98 -17.02 4.47
CA GLY A 350 -1.90 -17.98 4.26
C GLY A 350 -1.79 -18.36 2.81
N GLY A 351 -0.58 -18.64 2.36
CA GLY A 351 -0.32 -19.03 0.99
C GLY A 351 0.97 -19.79 0.83
N LEU A 352 1.06 -20.50 -0.26
CA LEU A 352 2.25 -21.18 -0.70
C LEU A 352 2.44 -20.98 -2.20
N THR A 353 3.61 -20.51 -2.59
CA THR A 353 4.06 -20.43 -3.98
C THR A 353 5.23 -21.38 -4.18
N ALA A 354 5.18 -22.24 -5.20
CA ALA A 354 6.31 -23.03 -5.67
C ALA A 354 6.79 -22.47 -7.01
N ASN A 355 8.06 -22.10 -7.08
CA ASN A 355 8.73 -21.70 -8.31
C ASN A 355 9.61 -22.82 -8.80
N VAL A 356 9.30 -23.33 -10.00
CA VAL A 356 10.02 -24.41 -10.66
C VAL A 356 10.77 -23.84 -11.85
N ARG A 357 12.10 -23.86 -11.79
CA ARG A 357 12.99 -23.46 -12.91
C ARG A 357 13.32 -24.69 -13.75
N TRP A 358 13.11 -24.59 -15.04
CA TRP A 358 13.38 -25.65 -16.01
C TRP A 358 13.79 -25.05 -17.37
N MET A 359 14.03 -25.91 -18.37
CA MET A 359 14.62 -25.50 -19.64
C MET A 359 13.82 -24.41 -20.40
N LEU A 360 12.49 -24.33 -20.21
CA LEU A 360 11.64 -23.34 -20.88
C LEU A 360 11.41 -22.08 -20.03
N GLY A 361 11.99 -21.97 -18.83
CA GLY A 361 11.86 -20.80 -17.97
C GLY A 361 11.48 -21.12 -16.53
N THR A 362 10.74 -20.24 -15.88
CA THR A 362 10.27 -20.43 -14.50
C THR A 362 8.75 -20.50 -14.43
N THR A 363 8.23 -21.61 -13.91
CA THR A 363 6.80 -21.78 -13.63
C THR A 363 6.53 -21.57 -12.15
N SER A 364 5.62 -20.67 -11.83
CA SER A 364 5.12 -20.40 -10.48
C SER A 364 3.71 -20.97 -10.34
N VAL A 365 3.49 -21.82 -9.35
CA VAL A 365 2.17 -22.38 -9.02
C VAL A 365 1.92 -22.20 -7.53
N GLY A 366 0.68 -21.93 -7.16
CA GLY A 366 0.38 -21.81 -5.73
C GLY A 366 -1.08 -21.53 -5.43
N ALA A 367 -1.31 -21.36 -4.13
CA ALA A 367 -2.61 -21.09 -3.56
C ALA A 367 -2.49 -20.04 -2.44
N ASP A 368 -3.48 -19.15 -2.36
CA ASP A 368 -3.66 -18.19 -1.27
C ASP A 368 -5.07 -18.34 -0.71
N ILE A 369 -5.19 -18.33 0.63
CA ILE A 369 -6.46 -18.29 1.35
C ILE A 369 -6.43 -17.05 2.25
N ARG A 370 -7.49 -16.25 2.17
CA ARG A 370 -7.68 -15.04 3.00
C ARG A 370 -9.09 -15.08 3.58
N ARG A 371 -9.18 -15.18 4.90
CA ARG A 371 -10.43 -15.06 5.64
C ARG A 371 -10.55 -13.67 6.23
N GLU A 372 -11.69 -13.04 6.03
CA GLU A 372 -12.04 -11.71 6.49
C GLU A 372 -13.23 -11.83 7.44
N HIS A 373 -13.08 -11.29 8.64
CA HIS A 373 -14.07 -11.32 9.71
C HIS A 373 -14.26 -9.92 10.25
N ILE A 374 -15.50 -9.43 10.28
CA ILE A 374 -15.84 -8.16 10.91
C ILE A 374 -16.84 -8.38 12.03
N VAL A 375 -16.65 -7.72 13.17
CA VAL A 375 -17.67 -7.47 14.17
C VAL A 375 -17.88 -5.98 14.30
N SER A 376 -19.14 -5.56 14.38
CA SER A 376 -19.50 -4.17 14.21
C SER A 376 -20.75 -3.80 15.00
N THR A 377 -20.90 -2.50 15.25
CA THR A 377 -22.17 -1.92 15.72
C THR A 377 -23.14 -1.63 14.58
N ALA A 378 -22.68 -1.69 13.30
CA ALA A 378 -23.44 -1.26 12.13
C ALA A 378 -23.38 -2.21 10.93
N TYR A 379 -22.28 -2.96 10.72
CA TYR A 379 -22.03 -3.75 9.51
C TYR A 379 -22.08 -5.24 9.78
N GLY A 380 -22.72 -5.98 8.87
CA GLY A 380 -22.89 -7.42 8.95
C GLY A 380 -24.29 -7.85 9.38
N ASP A 381 -24.47 -9.15 9.53
CA ASP A 381 -25.71 -9.77 9.99
C ASP A 381 -25.90 -9.57 11.49
N GLU A 382 -27.14 -9.47 11.95
CA GLU A 382 -27.46 -9.27 13.37
C GLU A 382 -27.11 -10.51 14.18
N LEU A 383 -26.46 -10.30 15.32
CA LEU A 383 -26.19 -11.31 16.32
C LEU A 383 -27.34 -11.39 17.33
N SER A 384 -27.62 -12.59 17.87
CA SER A 384 -28.44 -12.73 19.02
C SER A 384 -27.80 -12.06 20.25
N GLN A 385 -28.60 -11.60 21.22
CA GLN A 385 -28.07 -10.81 22.34
C GLN A 385 -27.01 -11.53 23.19
N ASP A 386 -27.10 -12.84 23.27
CA ASP A 386 -26.13 -13.71 23.96
C ASP A 386 -24.78 -13.84 23.21
N GLU A 387 -24.76 -13.49 21.92
CA GLU A 387 -23.53 -13.44 21.07
C GLU A 387 -22.90 -12.06 21.00
N TRP A 388 -23.48 -11.04 21.60
CA TRP A 388 -22.93 -9.69 21.58
C TRP A 388 -21.58 -9.61 22.27
N ILE A 389 -20.64 -8.89 21.65
CA ILE A 389 -19.26 -8.80 22.10
C ILE A 389 -19.00 -7.41 22.69
N ASP A 390 -18.45 -7.36 23.90
CA ASP A 390 -18.12 -6.12 24.58
C ASP A 390 -17.04 -5.31 23.82
N ILE A 391 -17.22 -3.99 23.80
CA ILE A 391 -16.24 -3.03 23.25
C ILE A 391 -15.44 -2.45 24.42
N SER A 392 -14.15 -2.69 24.44
CA SER A 392 -13.28 -2.17 25.51
C SER A 392 -13.30 -0.65 25.54
N GLY A 393 -13.67 -0.09 26.71
CA GLY A 393 -13.72 1.35 26.93
C GLY A 393 -15.02 2.03 26.44
N SER A 394 -16.07 1.25 26.17
CA SER A 394 -17.40 1.75 25.80
C SER A 394 -18.49 0.86 26.42
N ASP A 395 -19.64 1.44 26.71
CA ASP A 395 -20.84 0.68 27.13
C ASP A 395 -21.56 0.00 25.96
N ARG A 396 -21.09 0.26 24.72
CA ARG A 396 -21.63 -0.36 23.50
C ARG A 396 -21.06 -1.75 23.28
N LYS A 397 -21.77 -2.53 22.46
CA LYS A 397 -21.39 -3.89 22.09
C LYS A 397 -21.41 -4.06 20.58
N TYR A 398 -20.51 -4.87 20.05
CA TYR A 398 -20.63 -5.35 18.67
C TYR A 398 -21.84 -6.27 18.59
N SER A 399 -22.87 -5.87 17.88
CA SER A 399 -24.14 -6.58 17.72
C SER A 399 -24.30 -7.21 16.33
N ARG A 400 -23.29 -7.06 15.45
CA ARG A 400 -23.31 -7.57 14.08
C ARG A 400 -22.00 -8.25 13.74
N ARG A 401 -22.07 -9.20 12.78
CA ARG A 401 -20.92 -9.96 12.29
C ARG A 401 -21.02 -10.20 10.79
N GLY A 402 -19.89 -10.13 10.11
CA GLY A 402 -19.73 -10.57 8.73
C GLY A 402 -18.48 -11.45 8.57
N ASP A 403 -18.60 -12.47 7.76
CA ASP A 403 -17.52 -13.41 7.46
C ASP A 403 -17.47 -13.68 5.96
N ARG A 404 -16.26 -13.64 5.39
CA ARG A 404 -16.04 -14.12 4.02
C ARG A 404 -14.65 -14.73 3.85
N THR A 405 -14.54 -15.68 2.96
CA THR A 405 -13.27 -16.32 2.62
C THR A 405 -13.01 -16.17 1.13
N ASN A 406 -11.81 -15.69 0.83
CA ASN A 406 -11.30 -15.55 -0.51
C ASN A 406 -10.24 -16.61 -0.76
N THR A 407 -10.43 -17.49 -1.76
CA THR A 407 -9.50 -18.53 -2.15
C THR A 407 -9.02 -18.27 -3.56
N SER A 408 -7.71 -18.21 -3.76
CA SER A 408 -7.07 -18.01 -5.05
C SER A 408 -6.11 -19.15 -5.37
N LEU A 409 -6.21 -19.69 -6.57
CA LEU A 409 -5.25 -20.62 -7.15
C LEU A 409 -4.58 -19.89 -8.32
N PHE A 410 -3.29 -20.02 -8.49
CA PHE A 410 -2.60 -19.33 -9.59
C PHE A 410 -1.55 -20.21 -10.25
N LEU A 411 -1.39 -19.96 -11.54
CA LEU A 411 -0.35 -20.49 -12.39
C LEU A 411 0.24 -19.34 -13.22
N GLU A 412 1.55 -19.20 -13.20
CA GLU A 412 2.28 -18.22 -14.01
C GLU A 412 3.52 -18.88 -14.61
N HIS A 413 3.81 -18.59 -15.87
CA HIS A 413 5.03 -19.03 -16.52
C HIS A 413 5.80 -17.85 -17.09
N ASN A 414 7.10 -17.79 -16.80
CA ASN A 414 8.00 -16.73 -17.20
C ASN A 414 9.10 -17.30 -18.10
N ILE A 415 9.20 -16.79 -19.32
CA ILE A 415 10.21 -17.15 -20.31
C ILE A 415 11.14 -15.95 -20.48
N ILE A 416 12.43 -16.17 -20.35
CA ILE A 416 13.47 -15.14 -20.58
C ILE A 416 14.46 -15.70 -21.59
N VAL A 417 14.47 -15.13 -22.79
CA VAL A 417 15.38 -15.54 -23.88
C VAL A 417 16.01 -14.32 -24.51
N GLY A 418 17.31 -14.16 -24.32
CA GLY A 418 18.02 -12.96 -24.76
C GLY A 418 17.40 -11.68 -24.16
N GLY A 419 16.99 -10.76 -25.02
CA GLY A 419 16.31 -9.53 -24.59
C GLY A 419 14.79 -9.65 -24.39
N LEU A 420 14.18 -10.79 -24.74
CA LEU A 420 12.75 -11.02 -24.64
C LEU A 420 12.38 -11.61 -23.29
N THR A 421 11.37 -11.03 -22.62
CA THR A 421 10.71 -11.62 -21.47
C THR A 421 9.21 -11.75 -21.76
N VAL A 422 8.64 -12.93 -21.54
CA VAL A 422 7.20 -13.21 -21.63
C VAL A 422 6.76 -13.79 -20.30
N SER A 423 5.74 -13.19 -19.69
CA SER A 423 5.09 -13.68 -18.47
C SER A 423 3.60 -13.89 -18.74
N ALA A 424 3.14 -15.10 -18.70
CA ALA A 424 1.74 -15.45 -18.93
C ALA A 424 1.21 -16.27 -17.76
N GLY A 425 -0.05 -16.07 -17.40
CA GLY A 425 -0.62 -16.82 -16.29
C GLY A 425 -2.11 -16.53 -16.08
N VAL A 426 -2.66 -17.24 -15.12
CA VAL A 426 -4.06 -17.16 -14.74
C VAL A 426 -4.20 -17.31 -13.23
N MET A 427 -5.13 -16.57 -12.65
CA MET A 427 -5.63 -16.76 -11.29
C MET A 427 -7.07 -17.26 -11.38
N ALA A 428 -7.38 -18.34 -10.66
CA ALA A 428 -8.74 -18.77 -10.36
C ALA A 428 -9.09 -18.28 -8.96
N ASN A 429 -10.19 -17.54 -8.82
CA ASN A 429 -10.59 -16.95 -7.54
C ASN A 429 -12.04 -17.31 -7.22
N ARG A 430 -12.31 -17.58 -5.94
CA ARG A 430 -13.63 -17.78 -5.36
C ARG A 430 -13.74 -17.00 -4.06
N ASN A 431 -14.85 -16.29 -3.90
CA ASN A 431 -15.18 -15.59 -2.66
C ASN A 431 -16.54 -16.07 -2.14
N THR A 432 -16.63 -16.38 -0.84
CA THR A 432 -17.84 -16.99 -0.25
C THR A 432 -19.01 -16.01 -0.10
N CYS A 433 -18.80 -14.71 -0.22
CA CYS A 433 -19.90 -13.73 -0.23
C CYS A 433 -20.53 -13.55 -1.62
N LEU A 434 -19.93 -14.14 -2.65
CA LEU A 434 -20.45 -14.16 -4.01
C LEU A 434 -21.10 -15.53 -4.26
N ASP A 435 -22.30 -15.52 -4.80
CA ASP A 435 -22.97 -16.75 -5.25
C ASP A 435 -22.40 -17.20 -6.62
N GLU A 436 -21.07 -17.34 -6.68
CA GLU A 436 -20.33 -17.70 -7.87
C GLU A 436 -19.27 -18.77 -7.56
N ASP A 437 -19.07 -19.67 -8.53
CA ASP A 437 -17.94 -20.60 -8.54
C ASP A 437 -16.62 -19.88 -8.88
N TYR A 438 -15.54 -20.65 -9.00
CA TYR A 438 -14.24 -20.13 -9.41
C TYR A 438 -14.32 -19.35 -10.72
N ARG A 439 -13.82 -18.12 -10.71
CA ARG A 439 -13.66 -17.24 -11.88
C ARG A 439 -12.20 -17.09 -12.24
N PHE A 440 -11.92 -16.95 -13.54
CA PHE A 440 -10.57 -16.93 -14.08
C PHE A 440 -10.15 -15.53 -14.52
N TYR A 441 -8.97 -15.11 -14.08
CA TYR A 441 -8.36 -13.82 -14.36
C TYR A 441 -7.01 -14.02 -15.05
N PRO A 442 -7.01 -14.18 -16.38
CA PRO A 442 -5.79 -14.34 -17.16
C PRO A 442 -5.04 -13.03 -17.31
N GLY A 443 -3.75 -13.16 -17.64
CA GLY A 443 -2.92 -12.03 -18.00
C GLY A 443 -1.65 -12.45 -18.73
N VAL A 444 -1.19 -11.57 -19.60
CA VAL A 444 0.05 -11.71 -20.37
C VAL A 444 0.80 -10.40 -20.34
N ASP A 445 2.09 -10.48 -20.06
CA ASP A 445 3.02 -9.36 -20.12
C ASP A 445 4.20 -9.74 -20.98
N ILE A 446 4.61 -8.85 -21.88
CA ILE A 446 5.73 -9.06 -22.80
C ILE A 446 6.63 -7.84 -22.70
N SER A 447 7.93 -8.05 -22.64
CA SER A 447 8.91 -6.98 -22.82
C SER A 447 10.06 -7.42 -23.68
N TYR A 448 10.59 -6.48 -24.46
CA TYR A 448 11.75 -6.68 -25.33
C TYR A 448 12.79 -5.60 -25.07
N ARG A 449 14.02 -6.01 -24.90
CA ARG A 449 15.21 -5.15 -24.78
C ARG A 449 16.09 -5.36 -25.99
N PRO A 450 15.98 -4.47 -27.00
CA PRO A 450 16.86 -4.55 -28.18
C PRO A 450 18.31 -4.35 -27.81
N ASP A 451 18.58 -3.54 -26.79
CA ASP A 451 19.91 -3.25 -26.25
C ASP A 451 19.83 -2.94 -24.74
N ASN A 452 20.92 -2.44 -24.16
CA ASN A 452 21.01 -2.08 -22.74
C ASN A 452 20.32 -0.74 -22.40
N HIS A 453 19.92 0.04 -23.39
CA HIS A 453 19.30 1.36 -23.21
C HIS A 453 17.78 1.29 -23.27
N TRP A 454 17.24 0.46 -24.15
CA TRP A 454 15.82 0.39 -24.45
C TRP A 454 15.14 -0.83 -23.83
N LYS A 455 13.94 -0.61 -23.30
CA LYS A 455 13.00 -1.66 -22.95
C LYS A 455 11.62 -1.25 -23.42
N ILE A 456 11.03 -2.02 -24.32
CA ILE A 456 9.66 -1.88 -24.82
C ILE A 456 8.80 -2.94 -24.14
N TYR A 457 7.58 -2.61 -23.74
CA TYR A 457 6.70 -3.56 -23.08
C TYR A 457 5.24 -3.37 -23.48
N ALA A 458 4.49 -4.44 -23.40
CA ALA A 458 3.03 -4.46 -23.50
C ALA A 458 2.47 -5.46 -22.50
N SER A 459 1.29 -5.17 -21.96
CA SER A 459 0.62 -6.03 -21.00
C SER A 459 -0.90 -6.01 -21.21
N TRP A 460 -1.53 -7.15 -20.95
CA TRP A 460 -2.98 -7.29 -20.83
C TRP A 460 -3.29 -8.15 -19.62
N ASN A 461 -4.11 -7.65 -18.72
CA ASN A 461 -4.46 -8.36 -17.50
C ASN A 461 -5.93 -8.09 -17.12
N LYS A 462 -6.58 -9.11 -16.55
CA LYS A 462 -7.89 -9.00 -15.92
C LYS A 462 -7.78 -8.97 -14.41
N ALA A 463 -8.72 -8.28 -13.76
CA ALA A 463 -8.83 -8.21 -12.30
C ALA A 463 -10.29 -8.11 -11.85
N LEU A 464 -10.49 -8.32 -10.53
CA LEU A 464 -11.79 -8.12 -9.88
C LEU A 464 -11.60 -7.32 -8.60
N ARG A 465 -12.70 -6.70 -8.12
CA ARG A 465 -12.84 -6.18 -6.76
C ARG A 465 -14.17 -6.68 -6.17
N VAL A 466 -14.09 -7.25 -4.98
CA VAL A 466 -15.26 -7.63 -4.20
C VAL A 466 -15.75 -6.39 -3.43
N PRO A 467 -17.07 -6.13 -3.31
CA PRO A 467 -17.58 -5.00 -2.53
C PRO A 467 -17.04 -5.01 -1.10
N THR A 468 -16.74 -3.84 -0.54
CA THR A 468 -16.32 -3.69 0.86
C THR A 468 -17.50 -3.92 1.80
N TYR A 469 -17.23 -4.13 3.10
CA TYR A 469 -18.30 -4.19 4.09
C TYR A 469 -19.07 -2.86 4.17
N THR A 470 -18.40 -1.74 3.95
CA THR A 470 -19.06 -0.42 3.85
C THR A 470 -20.01 -0.37 2.65
N ASP A 471 -19.56 -0.80 1.46
CA ASP A 471 -20.43 -0.83 0.27
C ASP A 471 -21.70 -1.66 0.49
N LEU A 472 -21.60 -2.76 1.24
CA LEU A 472 -22.70 -3.68 1.44
C LEU A 472 -23.66 -3.23 2.58
N TYR A 473 -23.13 -2.71 3.69
CA TYR A 473 -23.88 -2.61 4.94
C TYR A 473 -24.06 -1.20 5.49
N ALA A 474 -23.41 -0.18 4.92
CA ALA A 474 -23.58 1.19 5.42
C ALA A 474 -25.06 1.59 5.42
N LYS A 475 -25.54 2.12 6.54
CA LYS A 475 -26.92 2.58 6.67
C LYS A 475 -27.00 3.73 7.68
N ASN A 476 -26.95 4.95 7.15
CA ASN A 476 -27.05 6.17 7.92
C ASN A 476 -27.79 7.25 7.11
N SER A 477 -27.93 8.45 7.64
CA SER A 477 -28.64 9.57 6.98
C SER A 477 -27.94 10.11 5.73
N VAL A 478 -26.71 9.68 5.45
CA VAL A 478 -25.85 10.21 4.38
C VAL A 478 -25.54 9.12 3.34
N GLN A 479 -25.45 7.85 3.78
CA GLN A 479 -25.00 6.73 2.95
C GLN A 479 -25.85 5.48 3.20
N VAL A 480 -26.24 4.81 2.13
CA VAL A 480 -26.97 3.53 2.12
C VAL A 480 -26.27 2.55 1.19
N GLY A 481 -25.78 1.45 1.77
CA GLY A 481 -25.16 0.33 1.05
C GLY A 481 -26.19 -0.60 0.42
N ASP A 482 -25.73 -1.53 -0.44
CA ASP A 482 -26.59 -2.52 -1.09
C ASP A 482 -25.95 -3.93 -1.04
N LEU A 483 -26.67 -4.88 -0.45
CA LEU A 483 -26.26 -6.30 -0.39
C LEU A 483 -26.28 -7.02 -1.73
N LYS A 484 -26.90 -6.43 -2.76
CA LYS A 484 -27.02 -7.00 -4.11
C LYS A 484 -25.89 -6.58 -5.04
N LEU A 485 -24.92 -5.81 -4.55
CA LEU A 485 -23.79 -5.37 -5.35
C LEU A 485 -23.04 -6.54 -5.97
N LYS A 486 -22.80 -6.42 -7.26
CA LYS A 486 -21.97 -7.37 -8.03
C LYS A 486 -20.50 -6.96 -7.93
N PRO A 487 -19.56 -7.94 -7.99
CA PRO A 487 -18.14 -7.61 -8.01
C PRO A 487 -17.81 -6.81 -9.28
N GLU A 488 -16.93 -5.83 -9.11
CA GLU A 488 -16.35 -5.11 -10.23
C GLU A 488 -15.38 -6.00 -11.01
N ARG A 489 -15.31 -5.80 -12.32
CA ARG A 489 -14.36 -6.50 -13.20
C ARG A 489 -13.63 -5.49 -14.07
N ASN A 490 -12.35 -5.72 -14.29
CA ASN A 490 -11.51 -4.86 -15.11
C ASN A 490 -10.69 -5.66 -16.10
N SER A 491 -10.47 -5.08 -17.28
CA SER A 491 -9.53 -5.54 -18.29
C SER A 491 -8.65 -4.36 -18.68
N THR A 492 -7.35 -4.43 -18.38
CA THR A 492 -6.41 -3.35 -18.64
C THR A 492 -5.37 -3.75 -19.68
N PHE A 493 -5.23 -2.91 -20.70
CA PHE A 493 -4.10 -2.91 -21.63
C PHE A 493 -3.14 -1.79 -21.26
N LYS A 494 -1.85 -2.08 -21.20
CA LYS A 494 -0.80 -1.08 -20.97
C LYS A 494 0.37 -1.36 -21.88
N ALA A 495 0.91 -0.32 -22.52
CA ALA A 495 2.12 -0.42 -23.32
C ALA A 495 3.03 0.79 -23.06
N GLY A 496 4.30 0.62 -23.29
CA GLY A 496 5.25 1.72 -23.11
C GLY A 496 6.68 1.36 -23.42
N THR A 497 7.55 2.31 -23.20
CA THR A 497 8.98 2.18 -23.41
C THR A 497 9.76 2.87 -22.30
N ARG A 498 10.89 2.29 -21.94
CA ARG A 498 11.89 2.89 -21.07
C ARG A 498 13.19 3.07 -21.87
N TYR A 499 13.72 4.27 -21.83
CA TYR A 499 15.06 4.58 -22.32
C TYR A 499 15.96 4.95 -21.14
N ARG A 500 17.19 4.46 -21.12
CA ARG A 500 18.14 4.75 -20.05
C ARG A 500 19.58 4.81 -20.60
N THR A 501 20.29 5.85 -20.19
CA THR A 501 21.75 5.98 -20.38
C THR A 501 22.40 6.41 -19.06
N ILE A 502 23.71 6.64 -19.07
CA ILE A 502 24.39 7.30 -17.96
C ILE A 502 23.81 8.72 -17.82
N GLY A 503 23.25 9.00 -16.65
CA GLY A 503 22.71 10.32 -16.33
C GLY A 503 21.32 10.66 -16.88
N PHE A 504 20.70 9.84 -17.73
CA PHE A 504 19.34 10.08 -18.22
C PHE A 504 18.50 8.81 -18.23
N ALA A 505 17.29 8.92 -17.70
CA ALA A 505 16.28 7.87 -17.79
C ALA A 505 14.91 8.48 -18.12
N ALA A 506 14.14 7.85 -19.00
CA ALA A 506 12.79 8.25 -19.32
C ALA A 506 11.89 7.02 -19.49
N VAL A 507 10.63 7.13 -19.04
CA VAL A 507 9.58 6.13 -19.21
C VAL A 507 8.37 6.81 -19.82
N LEU A 508 7.94 6.35 -20.98
CA LEU A 508 6.69 6.72 -21.61
C LEU A 508 5.74 5.52 -21.55
N SER A 509 4.53 5.70 -21.07
CA SER A 509 3.53 4.65 -21.05
C SER A 509 2.14 5.17 -21.41
N GLY A 510 1.32 4.28 -21.98
CA GLY A 510 -0.10 4.49 -22.20
C GLY A 510 -0.91 3.31 -21.73
N PHE A 511 -2.14 3.54 -21.32
CA PHE A 511 -3.04 2.50 -20.85
C PHE A 511 -4.47 2.71 -21.33
N TYR A 512 -5.21 1.62 -21.40
CA TYR A 512 -6.66 1.57 -21.54
C TYR A 512 -7.22 0.54 -20.59
N SER A 513 -8.18 0.94 -19.76
CA SER A 513 -8.82 0.11 -18.76
C SER A 513 -10.34 0.11 -19.01
N HIS A 514 -10.92 -1.08 -19.14
CA HIS A 514 -12.35 -1.30 -19.31
C HIS A 514 -12.91 -1.96 -18.05
N GLY A 515 -13.61 -1.17 -17.24
CA GLY A 515 -14.27 -1.61 -16.03
C GLY A 515 -15.76 -1.87 -16.24
N THR A 516 -16.29 -2.91 -15.63
CA THR A 516 -17.72 -3.26 -15.63
C THR A 516 -18.21 -3.50 -14.21
N ASN A 517 -19.50 -3.26 -13.96
CA ASN A 517 -20.12 -3.29 -12.63
C ASN A 517 -19.39 -2.37 -11.63
N ILE A 518 -18.89 -1.24 -12.08
CA ILE A 518 -18.18 -0.30 -11.20
C ILE A 518 -19.09 0.12 -10.04
N ILE A 519 -18.58 0.05 -8.83
CA ILE A 519 -19.30 0.45 -7.63
C ILE A 519 -18.92 1.89 -7.30
N ASP A 520 -19.92 2.73 -7.12
CA ASP A 520 -19.73 4.09 -6.63
C ASP A 520 -20.89 4.50 -5.71
N TRP A 521 -20.63 5.50 -4.90
CA TRP A 521 -21.59 6.17 -4.05
C TRP A 521 -22.17 7.35 -4.80
N VAL A 522 -23.43 7.23 -5.20
CA VAL A 522 -24.10 8.20 -6.07
C VAL A 522 -25.43 8.66 -5.49
N TYR A 523 -25.86 9.84 -5.88
CA TYR A 523 -27.24 10.28 -5.74
C TYR A 523 -27.82 10.64 -7.11
N GLU A 524 -29.11 10.27 -7.32
CA GLU A 524 -29.74 10.27 -8.63
C GLU A 524 -30.54 11.54 -8.90
N THR A 525 -30.84 12.35 -7.86
CA THR A 525 -31.59 13.61 -8.02
C THR A 525 -30.93 14.75 -7.23
N ALA A 526 -31.18 16.00 -7.63
CA ALA A 526 -30.65 17.19 -6.96
C ALA A 526 -31.17 17.36 -5.51
N GLU A 527 -32.37 16.84 -5.24
CA GLU A 527 -33.03 16.92 -3.93
C GLU A 527 -32.51 15.87 -2.96
N SER A 528 -32.10 14.71 -3.47
CA SER A 528 -31.52 13.64 -2.66
C SER A 528 -30.07 13.94 -2.35
N ARG A 529 -29.72 14.05 -1.07
CA ARG A 529 -28.35 14.18 -0.59
C ARG A 529 -27.84 12.92 0.09
N THR A 530 -28.58 11.81 -0.01
CA THR A 530 -28.17 10.51 0.48
C THR A 530 -27.50 9.76 -0.66
N TYR A 531 -26.27 9.33 -0.43
CA TYR A 531 -25.51 8.52 -1.37
C TYR A 531 -25.94 7.06 -1.26
N HIS A 532 -26.17 6.41 -2.38
CA HIS A 532 -26.44 4.98 -2.48
C HIS A 532 -25.25 4.29 -3.14
N ALA A 533 -24.82 3.18 -2.58
CA ALA A 533 -23.82 2.32 -3.22
C ALA A 533 -24.48 1.54 -4.35
N LEU A 534 -24.09 1.79 -5.59
CA LEU A 534 -24.68 1.16 -6.79
C LEU A 534 -23.59 0.65 -7.72
N ASN A 535 -23.91 -0.40 -8.49
CA ASN A 535 -23.14 -0.73 -9.69
C ASN A 535 -23.53 0.25 -10.80
N ILE A 536 -22.73 1.29 -11.01
CA ILE A 536 -23.04 2.38 -11.96
C ILE A 536 -22.85 2.02 -13.44
N GLY A 537 -22.48 0.77 -13.76
CA GLY A 537 -22.31 0.32 -15.13
C GLY A 537 -20.86 0.20 -15.57
N LYS A 538 -20.53 0.74 -16.76
CA LYS A 538 -19.19 0.66 -17.34
C LYS A 538 -18.40 1.95 -17.15
N LEU A 539 -17.11 1.81 -16.88
CA LEU A 539 -16.17 2.92 -16.77
C LEU A 539 -14.90 2.60 -17.56
N ASN A 540 -14.58 3.45 -18.52
CA ASN A 540 -13.36 3.31 -19.31
C ASN A 540 -12.40 4.43 -18.94
N ASN A 541 -11.19 4.06 -18.51
CA ASN A 541 -10.11 4.99 -18.29
C ASN A 541 -9.03 4.78 -19.36
N MET A 542 -8.63 5.86 -20.03
CA MET A 542 -7.47 5.85 -20.90
C MET A 542 -6.52 6.98 -20.51
N GLY A 543 -5.24 6.75 -20.69
CA GLY A 543 -4.28 7.79 -20.33
C GLY A 543 -2.89 7.47 -20.79
N TYR A 544 -2.02 8.45 -20.58
CA TYR A 544 -0.59 8.30 -20.79
C TYR A 544 0.19 9.02 -19.70
N SER A 545 1.43 8.57 -19.48
CA SER A 545 2.36 9.21 -18.56
C SER A 545 3.76 9.24 -19.16
N LEU A 546 4.49 10.30 -18.85
CA LEU A 546 5.89 10.47 -19.13
C LEU A 546 6.60 10.81 -17.82
N ASP A 547 7.61 10.03 -17.47
CA ASP A 547 8.55 10.30 -16.38
C ASP A 547 9.94 10.42 -16.95
N ALA A 548 10.69 11.46 -16.56
CA ALA A 548 12.07 11.66 -16.97
C ALA A 548 12.93 12.05 -15.76
N THR A 549 14.12 11.49 -15.69
CA THR A 549 15.14 11.79 -14.69
C THR A 549 16.43 12.17 -15.41
N LEU A 550 16.99 13.30 -15.04
CA LEU A 550 18.25 13.81 -15.55
C LEU A 550 19.22 13.98 -14.35
N ASN A 551 20.25 13.17 -14.30
CA ASN A 551 21.35 13.28 -13.35
C ASN A 551 22.40 14.23 -13.94
N ILE A 552 22.25 15.52 -13.67
CA ILE A 552 23.07 16.59 -14.26
C ILE A 552 24.51 16.46 -13.80
N ASN A 553 24.73 16.00 -12.58
CA ASN A 553 26.06 15.76 -12.07
C ASN A 553 26.84 14.72 -12.87
N GLU A 554 26.18 13.66 -13.36
CA GLU A 554 26.82 12.60 -14.16
C GLU A 554 27.13 13.07 -15.60
N ILE A 555 26.28 13.95 -16.16
CA ILE A 555 26.43 14.43 -17.56
C ILE A 555 27.39 15.62 -17.66
N MET A 556 27.21 16.62 -16.79
CA MET A 556 27.90 17.90 -16.87
C MET A 556 28.98 18.08 -15.80
N HIS A 557 29.14 17.08 -14.89
CA HIS A 557 30.02 17.18 -13.72
C HIS A 557 29.73 18.45 -12.88
N ASN A 558 28.47 18.89 -12.88
CA ASN A 558 28.05 20.07 -12.16
C ASN A 558 27.90 19.76 -10.66
N PRO A 559 28.71 20.37 -9.78
CA PRO A 559 28.64 20.05 -8.36
C PRO A 559 27.41 20.64 -7.64
N PHE A 560 26.71 21.60 -8.25
CA PHE A 560 25.60 22.33 -7.62
C PHE A 560 24.24 21.73 -7.95
N VAL A 561 23.87 21.61 -9.21
CA VAL A 561 22.61 20.97 -9.63
C VAL A 561 22.87 19.49 -9.85
N THR A 562 22.30 18.64 -9.01
CA THR A 562 22.62 17.23 -9.02
C THR A 562 21.63 16.41 -9.83
N ARG A 563 20.33 16.67 -9.70
CA ARG A 563 19.28 15.87 -10.35
C ARG A 563 18.03 16.71 -10.63
N LEU A 564 17.43 16.48 -11.78
CA LEU A 564 16.11 16.97 -12.15
C LEU A 564 15.23 15.77 -12.52
N LYS A 565 14.08 15.62 -11.86
CA LYS A 565 13.01 14.70 -12.26
C LYS A 565 11.82 15.51 -12.71
N ALA A 566 11.16 15.09 -13.78
CA ALA A 566 9.91 15.68 -14.24
C ALA A 566 8.96 14.59 -14.72
N GLY A 567 7.71 14.72 -14.40
CA GLY A 567 6.69 13.77 -14.80
C GLY A 567 5.39 14.46 -15.18
N TYR A 568 4.67 13.88 -16.14
CA TYR A 568 3.35 14.31 -16.55
C TYR A 568 2.45 13.12 -16.82
N ALA A 569 1.19 13.19 -16.32
CA ALA A 569 0.15 12.22 -16.64
C ALA A 569 -1.13 12.92 -17.09
N TYR A 570 -1.81 12.28 -18.01
CA TYR A 570 -3.13 12.63 -18.49
C TYR A 570 -4.06 11.42 -18.43
N ILE A 571 -5.27 11.62 -17.92
CA ILE A 571 -6.31 10.59 -17.85
C ILE A 571 -7.60 11.16 -18.44
N HIS A 572 -8.22 10.40 -19.31
CA HIS A 572 -9.56 10.63 -19.82
C HIS A 572 -10.46 9.47 -19.44
N GLN A 573 -11.62 9.78 -18.88
CA GLN A 573 -12.59 8.81 -18.43
C GLN A 573 -13.89 8.97 -19.23
N THR A 574 -14.46 7.84 -19.64
CA THR A 574 -15.81 7.77 -20.21
C THR A 574 -16.61 6.74 -19.43
N HIS A 575 -17.90 7.01 -19.25
CA HIS A 575 -18.79 6.11 -18.54
C HIS A 575 -20.07 5.86 -19.35
N ASP A 576 -20.61 4.66 -19.19
CA ASP A 576 -21.90 4.24 -19.72
C ASP A 576 -22.70 3.70 -18.53
N THR A 577 -23.60 4.51 -18.02
CA THR A 577 -24.32 4.27 -16.76
C THR A 577 -25.77 3.90 -17.03
N GLU A 578 -26.25 2.88 -16.33
CA GLU A 578 -27.65 2.44 -16.37
C GLU A 578 -28.56 3.34 -15.52
N HIS A 579 -27.97 4.18 -14.66
CA HIS A 579 -28.63 5.10 -13.75
C HIS A 579 -28.35 6.55 -14.13
N GLN A 580 -29.30 7.43 -13.89
CA GLN A 580 -29.04 8.87 -13.97
C GLN A 580 -28.22 9.27 -12.72
N ILE A 581 -26.98 9.71 -12.91
CA ILE A 581 -26.09 10.13 -11.83
C ILE A 581 -26.09 11.65 -11.79
N TYR A 582 -26.62 12.23 -10.71
CA TYR A 582 -26.54 13.66 -10.45
C TYR A 582 -25.23 14.02 -9.71
N GLY A 583 -24.75 13.17 -8.80
CA GLY A 583 -23.48 13.31 -8.12
C GLY A 583 -22.85 11.96 -7.80
N SER A 584 -21.53 11.91 -7.92
CA SER A 584 -20.65 10.76 -7.62
C SER A 584 -19.65 11.18 -6.55
N LEU A 585 -19.34 10.29 -5.62
CA LEU A 585 -18.43 10.61 -4.53
C LEU A 585 -16.97 10.28 -4.88
N TYR A 586 -16.74 9.23 -5.68
CA TYR A 586 -15.38 8.72 -5.92
C TYR A 586 -15.05 8.48 -7.39
N ALA A 587 -15.84 7.66 -8.10
CA ALA A 587 -15.45 7.12 -9.39
C ALA A 587 -15.34 8.18 -10.50
N LEU A 588 -16.17 9.23 -10.46
CA LEU A 588 -16.17 10.29 -11.46
C LEU A 588 -15.32 11.52 -11.07
N GLU A 589 -14.74 11.53 -9.87
CA GLU A 589 -13.85 12.59 -9.38
C GLU A 589 -12.37 12.21 -9.58
N TYR A 590 -11.93 12.01 -10.79
CA TYR A 590 -10.57 11.58 -11.09
C TYR A 590 -9.61 12.74 -11.38
N LEU A 591 -8.31 12.48 -11.19
CA LEU A 591 -7.24 13.40 -11.52
C LEU A 591 -6.96 13.36 -13.02
N ARG A 592 -7.36 14.41 -13.75
CA ARG A 592 -7.24 14.48 -15.22
C ARG A 592 -5.83 14.81 -15.69
N HIS A 593 -5.20 15.79 -15.03
CA HIS A 593 -3.84 16.21 -15.34
C HIS A 593 -3.02 16.25 -14.07
N LYS A 594 -1.80 15.75 -14.14
CA LYS A 594 -0.80 15.84 -13.09
C LYS A 594 0.55 16.15 -13.70
N PHE A 595 1.22 17.17 -13.19
CA PHE A 595 2.61 17.47 -13.48
C PHE A 595 3.39 17.55 -12.18
N THR A 596 4.55 16.90 -12.12
CA THR A 596 5.48 16.99 -10.99
C THR A 596 6.87 17.33 -11.50
N MET A 597 7.59 18.15 -10.74
CA MET A 597 8.99 18.43 -10.99
C MET A 597 9.74 18.41 -9.66
N GLN A 598 10.87 17.76 -9.61
CA GLN A 598 11.77 17.67 -8.46
C GLN A 598 13.15 18.13 -8.88
N LEU A 599 13.71 19.07 -8.15
CA LEU A 599 15.04 19.61 -8.37
C LEU A 599 15.88 19.38 -7.12
N ASP A 600 16.95 18.61 -7.26
CA ASP A 600 17.94 18.41 -6.21
C ASP A 600 19.17 19.26 -6.52
N HIS A 601 19.62 20.05 -5.55
CA HIS A 601 20.85 20.76 -5.68
C HIS A 601 21.67 20.79 -4.39
N ARG A 602 22.98 20.88 -4.54
CA ARG A 602 23.94 21.00 -3.45
C ARG A 602 24.33 22.46 -3.32
N ILE A 603 24.13 23.03 -2.15
CA ILE A 603 24.52 24.43 -1.85
C ILE A 603 26.00 24.46 -1.47
N VAL A 604 26.40 23.60 -0.54
CA VAL A 604 27.79 23.33 -0.15
C VAL A 604 27.95 21.83 0.14
N SER A 605 29.16 21.34 0.41
CA SER A 605 29.46 19.89 0.49
C SER A 605 28.51 19.07 1.35
N ARG A 606 27.95 19.64 2.41
CA ARG A 606 27.07 18.96 3.37
C ARG A 606 25.62 19.48 3.37
N LEU A 607 25.37 20.60 2.69
CA LEU A 607 24.08 21.26 2.63
C LEU A 607 23.45 21.02 1.27
N THR A 608 22.32 20.33 1.25
CA THR A 608 21.54 20.05 0.05
C THR A 608 20.15 20.63 0.17
N ALA A 609 19.54 20.96 -0.96
CA ALA A 609 18.16 21.35 -1.05
C ALA A 609 17.43 20.51 -2.09
N GLN A 610 16.18 20.20 -1.82
CA GLN A 610 15.24 19.66 -2.77
C GLN A 610 14.02 20.55 -2.88
N TRP A 611 13.57 20.77 -4.10
CA TRP A 611 12.37 21.54 -4.45
C TRP A 611 11.41 20.60 -5.20
N ASN A 612 10.16 20.55 -4.78
CA ASN A 612 9.11 19.82 -5.43
C ASN A 612 8.02 20.77 -5.90
N LEU A 613 7.74 20.76 -7.19
CA LEU A 613 6.60 21.47 -7.77
C LEU A 613 5.58 20.43 -8.21
N ARG A 614 4.33 20.64 -7.86
CA ARG A 614 3.20 19.83 -8.26
C ARG A 614 2.07 20.69 -8.79
N TRP A 615 1.70 20.49 -10.05
CA TRP A 615 0.50 21.05 -10.65
C TRP A 615 -0.47 19.93 -10.97
N GLN A 616 -1.75 20.12 -10.67
CA GLN A 616 -2.77 19.13 -10.94
C GLN A 616 -4.15 19.76 -11.19
N GLN A 617 -4.92 19.06 -12.01
CA GLN A 617 -6.31 19.38 -12.32
C GLN A 617 -7.17 18.15 -12.14
N ARG A 618 -8.15 18.27 -11.27
CA ARG A 618 -9.17 17.25 -10.99
C ARG A 618 -10.46 17.60 -11.71
N MET A 619 -11.23 16.59 -12.11
CA MET A 619 -12.57 16.75 -12.67
C MET A 619 -13.59 17.08 -11.58
N ASN A 620 -14.84 17.34 -11.98
CA ASN A 620 -15.96 17.63 -11.10
C ASN A 620 -15.89 19.02 -10.40
N GLY A 621 -15.50 20.06 -11.16
CA GLY A 621 -15.58 21.45 -10.70
C GLY A 621 -14.40 21.93 -9.83
N PHE A 622 -13.39 21.10 -9.60
CA PHE A 622 -12.18 21.54 -8.87
C PHE A 622 -11.30 22.44 -9.73
N HIS A 623 -10.86 23.55 -9.15
CA HIS A 623 -9.89 24.43 -9.79
C HIS A 623 -8.49 23.79 -9.81
N PRO A 624 -7.75 23.90 -10.92
CA PRO A 624 -6.36 23.46 -10.96
C PRO A 624 -5.52 24.29 -9.99
N TYR A 625 -4.52 23.64 -9.41
CA TYR A 625 -3.60 24.33 -8.49
C TYR A 625 -2.14 23.93 -8.72
N CYS A 626 -1.25 24.81 -8.29
CA CYS A 626 0.19 24.60 -8.27
C CYS A 626 0.70 24.74 -6.83
N LYS A 627 1.48 23.79 -6.38
CA LYS A 627 2.06 23.72 -5.05
C LYS A 627 3.58 23.55 -5.15
N VAL A 628 4.31 24.27 -4.31
CA VAL A 628 5.76 24.15 -4.19
C VAL A 628 6.11 23.77 -2.76
N ASP A 629 6.91 22.71 -2.61
CA ASP A 629 7.44 22.21 -1.35
C ASP A 629 8.97 22.24 -1.40
N ALA A 630 9.65 22.40 -0.26
CA ALA A 630 11.10 22.35 -0.20
C ALA A 630 11.62 21.68 1.08
N LYS A 631 12.80 21.10 0.97
CA LYS A 631 13.59 20.59 2.09
C LYS A 631 15.02 21.07 1.98
N LEU A 632 15.53 21.62 3.05
CA LEU A 632 16.93 21.94 3.25
C LEU A 632 17.51 20.94 4.25
N MET A 633 18.61 20.28 3.92
CA MET A 633 19.20 19.24 4.73
C MET A 633 20.72 19.43 4.85
N TRP A 634 21.19 19.50 6.09
CA TRP A 634 22.61 19.40 6.46
C TRP A 634 22.92 18.00 6.92
N LYS A 635 23.83 17.29 6.25
CA LYS A 635 24.20 15.92 6.54
C LYS A 635 25.64 15.84 7.01
N ALA A 636 25.85 15.39 8.25
CA ALA A 636 27.11 15.05 8.86
C ALA A 636 27.21 13.52 9.09
N PRO A 637 28.40 12.95 9.35
CA PRO A 637 28.56 11.51 9.50
C PRO A 637 27.71 10.86 10.60
N LYS A 638 27.41 11.59 11.67
CA LYS A 638 26.65 11.07 12.83
C LYS A 638 25.32 11.77 13.07
N TYR A 639 25.01 12.83 12.37
CA TYR A 639 23.76 13.57 12.54
C TYR A 639 23.30 14.25 11.26
N GLU A 640 22.02 14.51 11.18
CA GLU A 640 21.38 15.28 10.13
C GLU A 640 20.52 16.38 10.77
N LEU A 641 20.52 17.57 10.17
CA LEU A 641 19.62 18.66 10.51
C LEU A 641 18.80 18.99 9.26
N PHE A 642 17.51 19.27 9.43
CA PHE A 642 16.68 19.60 8.29
C PHE A 642 15.61 20.63 8.61
N VAL A 643 15.23 21.37 7.58
CA VAL A 643 14.05 22.22 7.56
C VAL A 643 13.21 21.83 6.35
N LYS A 644 11.91 21.62 6.55
CA LYS A 644 10.95 21.29 5.51
C LYS A 644 9.87 22.38 5.46
N ALA A 645 9.42 22.70 4.27
CA ALA A 645 8.31 23.62 4.04
C ALA A 645 7.36 22.99 3.03
N ASP A 646 6.15 22.67 3.46
CA ASP A 646 5.05 22.24 2.62
C ASP A 646 4.24 23.46 2.18
N ASN A 647 3.89 23.54 0.90
CA ASN A 647 3.10 24.63 0.32
C ASN A 647 3.69 26.03 0.60
N ILE A 648 4.93 26.27 0.18
CA ILE A 648 5.66 27.52 0.39
C ILE A 648 4.89 28.75 -0.13
N THR A 649 4.13 28.54 -1.20
CA THR A 649 3.30 29.59 -1.83
C THR A 649 2.04 29.91 -1.03
N ALA A 650 1.78 29.18 0.06
CA ALA A 650 0.56 29.28 0.87
C ALA A 650 -0.73 29.23 0.02
N HIS A 651 -0.70 28.52 -1.10
CA HIS A 651 -1.83 28.42 -2.01
C HIS A 651 -3.01 27.70 -1.36
N ARG A 652 -4.21 28.22 -1.53
CA ARG A 652 -5.45 27.64 -1.01
C ARG A 652 -6.00 26.66 -2.06
N TYR A 653 -6.12 25.41 -1.72
CA TYR A 653 -6.61 24.37 -2.64
C TYR A 653 -7.47 23.32 -1.93
N TYR A 654 -8.13 22.49 -2.70
CA TYR A 654 -8.99 21.41 -2.25
C TYR A 654 -8.59 20.11 -2.99
N ASP A 655 -8.39 19.03 -2.25
CA ASP A 655 -8.11 17.71 -2.83
C ASP A 655 -9.37 16.85 -2.89
N LEU A 656 -10.30 17.04 -1.96
CA LEU A 656 -11.54 16.26 -1.87
C LEU A 656 -12.66 17.12 -1.28
N GLY A 657 -13.83 17.13 -1.94
CA GLY A 657 -15.03 17.81 -1.46
C GLY A 657 -14.79 19.25 -1.05
N GLY A 658 -15.42 19.69 0.04
CA GLY A 658 -15.29 21.03 0.60
C GLY A 658 -14.13 21.22 1.58
N VAL A 659 -13.23 20.22 1.73
CA VAL A 659 -12.15 20.27 2.73
C VAL A 659 -10.97 21.06 2.21
N LYS A 660 -10.81 22.27 2.74
CA LYS A 660 -9.69 23.16 2.43
C LYS A 660 -8.38 22.56 2.97
N GLN A 661 -7.36 22.58 2.12
CA GLN A 661 -6.03 22.13 2.51
C GLN A 661 -5.25 23.24 3.24
N PRO A 662 -4.30 22.86 4.14
CA PRO A 662 -3.46 23.82 4.86
C PRO A 662 -2.66 24.73 3.90
N GLY A 663 -2.37 25.96 4.38
CA GLY A 663 -1.40 26.83 3.75
C GLY A 663 0.05 26.38 4.00
N LEU A 664 0.95 27.33 4.21
CA LEU A 664 2.34 27.02 4.53
C LEU A 664 2.46 26.23 5.83
N TRP A 665 3.14 25.09 5.76
CA TRP A 665 3.46 24.24 6.91
C TRP A 665 4.97 24.03 6.98
N MET A 666 5.60 24.55 8.04
CA MET A 666 7.04 24.44 8.23
C MET A 666 7.37 23.49 9.37
N MET A 667 8.39 22.66 9.15
CA MET A 667 8.95 21.73 10.13
C MET A 667 10.47 21.88 10.18
N ALA A 668 11.06 21.74 11.36
CA ALA A 668 12.50 21.62 11.55
C ALA A 668 12.80 20.45 12.45
N GLY A 669 13.90 19.76 12.21
CA GLY A 669 14.24 18.57 12.98
C GLY A 669 15.69 18.15 12.85
N ALA A 670 16.03 17.13 13.65
CA ALA A 670 17.35 16.54 13.71
C ALA A 670 17.23 15.01 13.82
N SER A 671 18.23 14.30 13.27
CA SER A 671 18.43 12.88 13.45
C SER A 671 19.86 12.59 13.89
N ILE A 672 20.05 11.59 14.75
CA ILE A 672 21.36 11.14 15.25
C ILE A 672 21.50 9.65 14.91
N HIS A 673 22.66 9.28 14.40
CA HIS A 673 23.03 7.90 14.03
C HIS A 673 24.18 7.41 14.93
N LEU A 674 23.93 6.35 15.70
CA LEU A 674 24.85 5.78 16.70
C LEU A 674 25.25 4.35 16.34
#